data_78debe625d71f53b25fec398cdd59dc8
#
_entry.id   78debe625d71f53b25fec398cdd59dc8
#
_cell.length_a   1.000
_cell.length_b   1.000
_cell.length_c   1.000
_cell.angle_alpha   90.00
_cell.angle_beta   90.00
_cell.angle_gamma   90.00
#
_symmetry.space_group_name_H-M   'P 1'
#
loop_
_entity.id
_entity.type
_entity.pdbx_description
1 polymer ?
#
loop_
_entity_poly.entity_id
_entity_poly.type
_entity_poly.pdbx_seq_one_letter_code
_entity_poly.pdbx_strand_id
1 'polypeptide(L)'
;MHTPASRDVDVCTYGAGEARRIIDAAVAAGLHAIAVTDHNTAGWCDEMAEAARGTPLVVLPGVELSTAEGHLLAVWEEGTPAPFIEDVLVELGILRADHGDLHKALRTGFAETAKIIAARGGLAIAAHADREKGLLRIPVADHVNQTMLDPAIAAVEIVDIAEAERIRTRLDGKRELAVVRSSDTTASGASVHVLHGIGNRRTWIKASRPDLRGLRHALADPSLRIRLVEPLVPEHTVIESVTVTGGFLDRQQFEFSSDLNCLLGGTGAGKSLLIELVRFALDQQTDAGDFPQVRKEVESRLQYALTSGSTVEVVLTRGHARCIVRRAYFEDGATRPEFVGDTEQLTGLSGRIAITGFSQGEVIEYARTPVGRMALIDSALDLTEFDIRETDAVARLNDNGRLISGIESKIAQAEQKLQTLPDVEKRLAELSDLFDGETVKMQASWSSEKALFDTLVGMPELKVAARPADGDKFRGPAAVAGNHDLYERARAVYTQLNDAIDAANVQLSQVLVIVNKELTTIRQEWFDRYKQFDRQLAEAVSRIDVDNKGLSALRTRLIELQTEKAKLNTQQTQLNEELLPGLITAKEHREELISELLDARKARRRRRDDRIKALNKLMGGIVRIKMLPENGDSSYLAELSAIAKGSRLRGPVLQQICEKSMPVKLVRSFLAGDIDGVCAATGVEHKHVETLFEHVTERGTVEDFLQLQTLDLQDGLSVEFRKHSNDGYVPIERLAHGQKCTAILIIALADGNDPLIIDQPEDALHAPWIEEYLVAKLRDLRGSRQYIFATRSPGLVVSADAEMIVTLTSDATNGAVEATGSLERHDLNVLAMYHLEGGPVPFKRRTIKLAASMS
;
A
#
# COMPACT_ATOMS: atom_id res chain seq x y z
N MET A 1 10.46 20.24 -43.29
CA MET A 1 9.43 21.20 -43.76
C MET A 1 10.02 22.05 -44.86
N HIS A 2 9.28 22.20 -45.96
CA HIS A 2 9.71 22.98 -47.11
C HIS A 2 9.25 24.45 -47.01
N THR A 3 10.05 25.32 -47.59
CA THR A 3 9.79 26.76 -47.74
C THR A 3 9.86 27.15 -49.25
N PRO A 4 9.57 28.41 -49.62
CA PRO A 4 9.74 28.86 -50.99
C PRO A 4 11.16 28.73 -51.58
N ALA A 5 12.17 28.40 -50.78
CA ALA A 5 13.52 28.14 -51.28
C ALA A 5 13.61 26.83 -52.08
N SER A 6 12.78 25.84 -51.83
CA SER A 6 12.62 24.66 -52.68
C SER A 6 12.02 25.11 -54.02
N ARG A 7 12.58 24.63 -55.13
CA ARG A 7 12.02 24.84 -56.48
C ARG A 7 10.86 23.86 -56.72
N ASP A 8 10.04 23.68 -55.71
CA ASP A 8 8.88 22.82 -55.69
C ASP A 8 7.64 23.68 -55.96
N VAL A 9 6.78 23.31 -56.92
CA VAL A 9 5.68 24.14 -57.42
C VAL A 9 4.68 24.50 -56.35
N ASP A 10 4.46 23.64 -55.41
CA ASP A 10 3.44 23.79 -54.37
C ASP A 10 3.83 24.72 -53.24
N VAL A 11 5.09 24.99 -53.05
CA VAL A 11 5.61 25.91 -52.02
C VAL A 11 5.45 27.37 -52.42
N CYS A 12 5.39 27.65 -53.71
CA CYS A 12 5.26 29.00 -54.26
C CYS A 12 3.92 29.70 -54.03
N THR A 13 2.94 29.03 -53.39
CA THR A 13 1.59 29.56 -53.16
C THR A 13 1.46 30.38 -51.89
N TYR A 14 2.50 30.52 -51.06
CA TYR A 14 2.39 31.15 -49.76
C TYR A 14 2.26 32.70 -49.78
N GLY A 15 2.81 33.42 -50.67
CA GLY A 15 2.73 34.90 -50.81
C GLY A 15 3.74 35.66 -49.88
N ALA A 16 3.77 36.98 -49.90
CA ALA A 16 4.71 37.80 -49.16
C ALA A 16 4.57 37.67 -47.63
N GLY A 17 5.68 37.55 -46.91
CA GLY A 17 5.71 37.32 -45.42
C GLY A 17 5.50 35.88 -44.99
N GLU A 18 5.74 34.93 -45.86
CA GLU A 18 5.52 33.51 -45.70
C GLU A 18 6.26 32.91 -44.51
N ALA A 19 7.51 33.29 -44.24
CA ALA A 19 8.25 32.76 -43.09
C ALA A 19 7.45 32.92 -41.78
N ARG A 20 6.89 34.11 -41.57
CA ARG A 20 6.05 34.37 -40.38
C ARG A 20 4.75 33.55 -40.40
N ARG A 21 4.13 33.40 -41.58
CA ARG A 21 2.89 32.59 -41.72
C ARG A 21 3.14 31.12 -41.43
N ILE A 22 4.30 30.58 -41.84
CA ILE A 22 4.72 29.20 -41.53
C ILE A 22 4.94 29.04 -40.03
N ILE A 23 5.63 29.98 -39.40
CA ILE A 23 5.85 29.98 -37.93
C ILE A 23 4.52 30.03 -37.18
N ASP A 24 3.62 30.95 -37.54
CA ASP A 24 2.31 31.09 -36.93
C ASP A 24 1.46 29.82 -37.10
N ALA A 25 1.52 29.15 -38.25
CA ALA A 25 0.84 27.89 -38.47
C ALA A 25 1.43 26.75 -37.62
N ALA A 26 2.76 26.69 -37.46
CA ALA A 26 3.43 25.71 -36.61
C ALA A 26 3.09 25.91 -35.10
N VAL A 27 3.08 27.15 -34.63
CA VAL A 27 2.66 27.52 -33.27
C VAL A 27 1.19 27.15 -33.06
N ALA A 28 0.30 27.51 -34.02
CA ALA A 28 -1.12 27.17 -33.96
C ALA A 28 -1.38 25.65 -33.94
N ALA A 29 -0.52 24.87 -34.62
CA ALA A 29 -0.54 23.40 -34.56
C ALA A 29 0.02 22.82 -33.24
N GLY A 30 0.51 23.64 -32.32
CA GLY A 30 1.08 23.20 -31.02
C GLY A 30 2.44 22.54 -31.18
N LEU A 31 3.21 22.85 -32.22
CA LEU A 31 4.57 22.34 -32.38
C LEU A 31 5.55 23.13 -31.50
N HIS A 32 6.54 22.46 -30.92
CA HIS A 32 7.61 23.07 -30.13
C HIS A 32 8.89 23.25 -30.93
N ALA A 33 9.10 22.42 -31.97
CA ALA A 33 10.21 22.55 -32.91
C ALA A 33 9.80 22.17 -34.32
N ILE A 34 10.45 22.80 -35.30
CA ILE A 34 10.39 22.42 -36.73
C ILE A 34 11.81 22.37 -37.30
N ALA A 35 12.04 21.52 -38.27
CA ALA A 35 13.25 21.55 -39.10
C ALA A 35 12.89 22.13 -40.48
N VAL A 36 13.67 23.10 -40.93
CA VAL A 36 13.60 23.61 -42.29
C VAL A 36 14.47 22.71 -43.15
N THR A 37 13.89 22.06 -44.15
CA THR A 37 14.56 21.00 -44.94
C THR A 37 14.19 21.13 -46.41
N ASP A 38 14.51 22.27 -47.03
CA ASP A 38 14.32 22.50 -48.45
C ASP A 38 15.24 21.61 -49.30
N HIS A 39 14.83 21.24 -50.48
CA HIS A 39 15.62 20.41 -51.42
C HIS A 39 16.95 21.07 -51.77
N ASN A 40 18.05 20.46 -51.39
CA ASN A 40 19.41 20.83 -51.72
C ASN A 40 19.73 22.33 -51.50
N THR A 41 19.09 22.98 -50.51
CA THR A 41 19.38 24.37 -50.16
C THR A 41 19.02 24.67 -48.72
N ALA A 42 19.78 25.57 -48.10
CA ALA A 42 19.47 26.13 -46.78
C ALA A 42 18.99 27.60 -46.85
N GLY A 43 18.65 28.07 -48.04
CA GLY A 43 18.47 29.51 -48.32
C GLY A 43 17.44 30.24 -47.49
N TRP A 44 16.49 29.56 -46.85
CA TRP A 44 15.48 30.16 -45.96
C TRP A 44 15.67 29.84 -44.49
N CYS A 45 16.72 29.11 -44.10
CA CYS A 45 16.94 28.73 -42.69
C CYS A 45 17.07 29.97 -41.82
N ASP A 46 17.88 30.96 -42.21
CA ASP A 46 18.11 32.17 -41.44
C ASP A 46 16.84 33.05 -41.35
N GLU A 47 16.05 33.13 -42.43
CA GLU A 47 14.81 33.89 -42.50
C GLU A 47 13.71 33.27 -41.61
N MET A 48 13.62 31.94 -41.60
CA MET A 48 12.71 31.19 -40.71
C MET A 48 13.10 31.35 -39.25
N ALA A 49 14.40 31.28 -38.93
CA ALA A 49 14.89 31.50 -37.57
C ALA A 49 14.59 32.93 -37.09
N GLU A 50 14.76 33.94 -37.94
CA GLU A 50 14.40 35.33 -37.62
C GLU A 50 12.90 35.49 -37.40
N ALA A 51 12.08 34.89 -38.27
CA ALA A 51 10.61 34.91 -38.13
C ALA A 51 10.10 34.24 -36.85
N ALA A 52 10.83 33.27 -36.29
CA ALA A 52 10.49 32.58 -35.06
C ALA A 52 10.83 33.37 -33.80
N ARG A 53 11.63 34.44 -33.88
CA ARG A 53 12.00 35.25 -32.71
C ARG A 53 10.78 35.79 -31.98
N GLY A 54 10.81 35.60 -30.66
CA GLY A 54 9.70 36.01 -29.79
C GLY A 54 8.49 35.03 -29.79
N THR A 55 8.62 33.88 -30.42
CA THR A 55 7.67 32.77 -30.34
C THR A 55 8.26 31.63 -29.49
N PRO A 56 7.45 30.69 -29.01
CA PRO A 56 7.95 29.49 -28.27
C PRO A 56 8.54 28.43 -29.21
N LEU A 57 8.52 28.64 -30.56
CA LEU A 57 8.92 27.64 -31.53
C LEU A 57 10.43 27.68 -31.81
N VAL A 58 11.08 26.54 -31.68
CA VAL A 58 12.49 26.37 -32.09
C VAL A 58 12.54 25.98 -33.58
N VAL A 59 13.42 26.66 -34.33
CA VAL A 59 13.67 26.36 -35.75
C VAL A 59 15.05 25.75 -35.87
N LEU A 60 15.09 24.49 -36.32
CA LEU A 60 16.32 23.76 -36.62
C LEU A 60 16.65 23.97 -38.13
N PRO A 61 17.81 24.53 -38.44
CA PRO A 61 18.22 24.66 -39.83
C PRO A 61 18.63 23.31 -40.40
N GLY A 62 18.32 23.06 -41.63
CA GLY A 62 18.58 21.79 -42.30
C GLY A 62 18.44 21.85 -43.82
N VAL A 63 18.47 20.70 -44.44
CA VAL A 63 18.33 20.49 -45.88
C VAL A 63 17.82 19.08 -46.16
N GLU A 64 17.00 18.90 -47.17
CA GLU A 64 16.70 17.58 -47.73
C GLU A 64 17.61 17.33 -48.94
N LEU A 65 18.44 16.31 -48.79
CA LEU A 65 19.43 15.93 -49.80
C LEU A 65 18.87 14.83 -50.71
N SER A 66 18.95 15.02 -52.01
CA SER A 66 18.74 13.96 -53.00
C SER A 66 20.02 13.16 -53.15
N THR A 67 20.08 11.97 -52.51
CA THR A 67 21.24 11.06 -52.68
C THR A 67 21.04 10.14 -53.88
N ALA A 68 22.08 9.34 -54.23
CA ALA A 68 21.97 8.33 -55.27
C ALA A 68 20.95 7.22 -54.99
N GLU A 69 20.55 7.10 -53.74
CA GLU A 69 19.68 6.01 -53.26
C GLU A 69 18.30 6.51 -52.78
N GLY A 70 18.10 7.79 -52.58
CA GLY A 70 16.87 8.40 -52.12
C GLY A 70 17.10 9.68 -51.33
N HIS A 71 16.10 10.13 -50.56
CA HIS A 71 16.17 11.39 -49.86
C HIS A 71 16.63 11.22 -48.40
N LEU A 72 17.49 12.19 -47.97
CA LEU A 72 18.08 12.19 -46.63
C LEU A 72 17.93 13.59 -46.03
N LEU A 73 17.28 13.72 -44.88
CA LEU A 73 17.25 14.96 -44.13
C LEU A 73 18.55 15.13 -43.35
N ALA A 74 19.11 16.34 -43.43
CA ALA A 74 20.25 16.73 -42.62
C ALA A 74 19.85 17.94 -41.80
N VAL A 75 20.03 17.89 -40.47
CA VAL A 75 19.55 18.92 -39.53
C VAL A 75 20.69 19.31 -38.58
N TRP A 76 20.84 20.61 -38.33
CA TRP A 76 21.87 21.17 -37.47
C TRP A 76 21.28 21.90 -36.26
N GLU A 77 22.19 22.31 -35.35
CA GLU A 77 21.86 23.05 -34.13
C GLU A 77 21.19 24.41 -34.48
N GLU A 78 20.25 24.83 -33.62
CA GLU A 78 19.65 26.16 -33.70
C GLU A 78 20.71 27.26 -33.85
N GLY A 79 20.51 28.19 -34.76
CA GLY A 79 21.44 29.28 -35.05
C GLY A 79 22.63 28.90 -35.93
N THR A 80 22.74 27.65 -36.43
CA THR A 80 23.70 27.33 -37.48
C THR A 80 23.33 28.13 -38.74
N PRO A 81 24.22 28.99 -39.27
CA PRO A 81 23.88 29.90 -40.39
C PRO A 81 23.76 29.15 -41.70
N ALA A 82 22.81 29.56 -42.56
CA ALA A 82 22.60 28.96 -43.86
C ALA A 82 23.88 28.83 -44.72
N PRO A 83 24.81 29.83 -44.78
CA PRO A 83 26.06 29.68 -45.52
C PRO A 83 26.92 28.50 -45.10
N PHE A 84 26.92 28.12 -43.79
CA PHE A 84 27.65 26.94 -43.32
C PHE A 84 27.08 25.66 -43.93
N ILE A 85 25.74 25.53 -43.94
CA ILE A 85 25.07 24.34 -44.50
C ILE A 85 25.29 24.30 -46.02
N GLU A 86 25.23 25.45 -46.71
CA GLU A 86 25.49 25.55 -48.13
C GLU A 86 26.93 25.16 -48.53
N ASP A 87 27.92 25.47 -47.65
CA ASP A 87 29.29 24.99 -47.85
C ASP A 87 29.38 23.47 -47.69
N VAL A 88 28.60 22.86 -46.79
CA VAL A 88 28.49 21.40 -46.69
C VAL A 88 27.85 20.81 -47.96
N LEU A 89 26.85 21.46 -48.54
CA LEU A 89 26.26 21.03 -49.83
C LEU A 89 27.32 21.01 -50.95
N VAL A 90 28.18 22.02 -51.02
CA VAL A 90 29.27 22.08 -52.00
C VAL A 90 30.30 20.95 -51.77
N GLU A 91 30.62 20.67 -50.51
CA GLU A 91 31.48 19.54 -50.11
C GLU A 91 30.89 18.20 -50.58
N LEU A 92 29.59 18.03 -50.43
CA LEU A 92 28.85 16.86 -50.92
C LEU A 92 28.71 16.77 -52.44
N GLY A 93 29.04 17.87 -53.20
CA GLY A 93 29.02 17.87 -54.63
C GLY A 93 27.77 18.57 -55.28
N ILE A 94 26.96 19.24 -54.47
CA ILE A 94 25.88 20.12 -54.97
C ILE A 94 26.45 21.49 -55.17
N LEU A 95 26.54 21.89 -56.44
CA LEU A 95 27.08 23.23 -56.83
C LEU A 95 26.09 24.36 -56.43
N ARG A 96 26.59 25.53 -56.08
CA ARG A 96 25.74 26.66 -55.66
C ARG A 96 24.69 27.05 -56.74
N ALA A 97 24.96 26.79 -58.04
CA ALA A 97 23.98 26.99 -59.12
C ALA A 97 22.83 25.99 -59.09
N ASP A 98 23.04 24.83 -58.45
CA ASP A 98 22.07 23.75 -58.35
C ASP A 98 21.29 23.77 -57.03
N HIS A 99 21.52 24.77 -56.16
CA HIS A 99 20.78 24.87 -54.87
C HIS A 99 19.28 25.04 -55.15
N GLY A 100 18.45 24.33 -54.44
CA GLY A 100 17.00 24.29 -54.57
C GLY A 100 16.50 23.41 -55.74
N ASP A 101 17.38 22.73 -56.45
CA ASP A 101 17.00 21.85 -57.55
C ASP A 101 16.83 20.40 -57.01
N LEU A 102 15.59 19.93 -56.95
CA LEU A 102 15.22 18.58 -56.50
C LEU A 102 15.66 17.47 -57.45
N HIS A 103 16.02 17.81 -58.75
CA HIS A 103 16.51 16.83 -59.71
C HIS A 103 18.03 16.55 -59.61
N LYS A 104 18.72 17.36 -58.83
CA LYS A 104 20.15 17.16 -58.57
C LYS A 104 20.34 16.14 -57.47
N ALA A 105 20.95 14.99 -57.78
CA ALA A 105 21.27 13.97 -56.83
C ALA A 105 22.78 13.88 -56.61
N LEU A 106 23.16 13.61 -55.38
CA LEU A 106 24.50 13.24 -54.96
C LEU A 106 24.92 11.93 -55.61
N ARG A 107 26.23 11.73 -55.78
CA ARG A 107 26.78 10.45 -56.23
C ARG A 107 26.90 9.42 -55.10
N THR A 108 26.85 9.89 -53.86
CA THR A 108 26.94 9.09 -52.65
C THR A 108 25.58 8.57 -52.21
N GLY A 109 25.54 7.40 -51.56
CA GLY A 109 24.35 6.82 -50.96
C GLY A 109 24.08 7.34 -49.55
N PHE A 110 23.07 6.77 -48.87
CA PHE A 110 22.64 7.20 -47.53
C PHE A 110 23.76 7.20 -46.48
N ALA A 111 24.47 6.09 -46.33
CA ALA A 111 25.44 5.88 -45.25
C ALA A 111 26.70 6.79 -45.40
N GLU A 112 27.20 6.96 -46.63
CA GLU A 112 28.34 7.81 -46.89
C GLU A 112 27.98 9.29 -46.68
N THR A 113 26.85 9.74 -47.17
CA THR A 113 26.34 11.09 -46.99
C THR A 113 26.10 11.39 -45.50
N ALA A 114 25.47 10.45 -44.75
CA ALA A 114 25.23 10.59 -43.33
C ALA A 114 26.51 10.76 -42.52
N LYS A 115 27.60 10.05 -42.87
CA LYS A 115 28.92 10.19 -42.21
C LYS A 115 29.49 11.57 -42.37
N ILE A 116 29.36 12.18 -43.57
CA ILE A 116 29.83 13.54 -43.83
C ILE A 116 29.00 14.54 -42.99
N ILE A 117 27.67 14.38 -42.97
CA ILE A 117 26.77 15.22 -42.18
C ILE A 117 27.13 15.12 -40.66
N ALA A 118 27.29 13.91 -40.14
CA ALA A 118 27.69 13.68 -38.75
C ALA A 118 29.05 14.30 -38.44
N ALA A 119 30.04 14.20 -39.32
CA ALA A 119 31.37 14.82 -39.14
C ALA A 119 31.27 16.36 -39.10
N ARG A 120 30.24 16.94 -39.73
CA ARG A 120 29.94 18.38 -39.72
C ARG A 120 28.93 18.78 -38.61
N GLY A 121 28.71 17.94 -37.62
CA GLY A 121 27.86 18.19 -36.48
C GLY A 121 26.35 18.14 -36.79
N GLY A 122 25.94 17.64 -37.94
CA GLY A 122 24.51 17.45 -38.26
C GLY A 122 23.97 16.09 -37.80
N LEU A 123 22.63 15.94 -37.90
CA LEU A 123 21.91 14.67 -37.80
C LEU A 123 21.40 14.27 -39.17
N ALA A 124 21.57 13.00 -39.54
CA ALA A 124 21.06 12.45 -40.80
C ALA A 124 19.86 11.52 -40.53
N ILE A 125 18.71 11.79 -41.17
CA ILE A 125 17.47 11.05 -41.04
C ILE A 125 17.02 10.60 -42.42
N ALA A 126 16.81 9.33 -42.67
CA ALA A 126 16.29 8.83 -43.94
C ALA A 126 14.85 9.32 -44.16
N ALA A 127 14.63 10.16 -45.13
CA ALA A 127 13.36 10.82 -45.39
C ALA A 127 12.29 9.84 -45.90
N HIS A 128 11.04 10.03 -45.54
CA HIS A 128 9.84 9.31 -46.01
C HIS A 128 10.15 7.89 -46.55
N ALA A 129 10.85 7.10 -45.72
CA ALA A 129 11.48 5.84 -46.09
C ALA A 129 10.53 4.83 -46.74
N ASP A 130 9.26 4.88 -46.46
CA ASP A 130 8.20 4.02 -46.97
C ASP A 130 7.55 4.54 -48.24
N ARG A 131 8.03 5.64 -48.81
CA ARG A 131 7.53 6.27 -50.06
C ARG A 131 8.53 6.14 -51.19
N GLU A 132 8.13 6.66 -52.37
CA GLU A 132 9.02 6.77 -53.53
C GLU A 132 10.30 7.54 -53.15
N LYS A 133 11.46 7.09 -53.62
CA LYS A 133 12.78 7.59 -53.22
C LYS A 133 13.13 7.44 -51.74
N GLY A 134 12.38 6.59 -51.00
CA GLY A 134 12.66 6.27 -49.60
C GLY A 134 13.52 5.01 -49.45
N LEU A 135 14.27 4.92 -48.35
CA LEU A 135 15.21 3.86 -48.04
C LEU A 135 14.58 2.46 -48.14
N LEU A 136 13.35 2.28 -47.70
CA LEU A 136 12.66 0.98 -47.73
C LEU A 136 12.20 0.53 -49.10
N ARG A 137 12.33 1.38 -50.10
CA ARG A 137 11.99 1.08 -51.49
C ARG A 137 13.18 0.61 -52.34
N ILE A 138 14.39 0.61 -51.76
CA ILE A 138 15.58 0.06 -52.40
C ILE A 138 15.39 -1.46 -52.54
N PRO A 139 15.60 -2.03 -53.77
CA PRO A 139 15.30 -3.45 -53.99
C PRO A 139 16.15 -4.42 -53.21
N VAL A 140 17.36 -4.05 -52.82
CA VAL A 140 18.35 -4.91 -52.18
C VAL A 140 18.17 -4.88 -50.67
N ALA A 141 17.46 -5.87 -50.12
CA ALA A 141 17.10 -5.94 -48.69
C ALA A 141 18.32 -5.90 -47.74
N ASP A 142 19.41 -6.56 -48.07
CA ASP A 142 20.63 -6.56 -47.25
C ASP A 142 21.29 -5.19 -47.20
N HIS A 143 21.28 -4.45 -48.29
CA HIS A 143 21.78 -3.08 -48.34
C HIS A 143 20.94 -2.15 -47.45
N VAL A 144 19.62 -2.25 -47.52
CA VAL A 144 18.70 -1.51 -46.62
C VAL A 144 18.99 -1.81 -45.16
N ASN A 145 19.18 -3.09 -44.82
CA ASN A 145 19.50 -3.49 -43.44
C ASN A 145 20.85 -2.92 -42.98
N GLN A 146 21.88 -2.98 -43.84
CA GLN A 146 23.20 -2.44 -43.53
C GLN A 146 23.12 -0.91 -43.34
N THR A 147 22.37 -0.18 -44.18
CA THR A 147 22.17 1.25 -44.06
C THR A 147 21.47 1.59 -42.72
N MET A 148 20.40 0.87 -42.36
CA MET A 148 19.72 1.06 -41.07
C MET A 148 20.56 0.72 -39.87
N LEU A 149 21.57 -0.17 -40.03
CA LEU A 149 22.50 -0.52 -38.98
C LEU A 149 23.67 0.46 -38.84
N ASP A 150 23.90 1.32 -39.85
CA ASP A 150 24.98 2.33 -39.79
C ASP A 150 24.65 3.40 -38.75
N PRO A 151 25.55 3.62 -37.77
CA PRO A 151 25.29 4.57 -36.69
C PRO A 151 25.17 6.02 -37.13
N ALA A 152 25.66 6.36 -38.37
CA ALA A 152 25.52 7.71 -38.92
C ALA A 152 24.07 8.04 -39.33
N ILE A 153 23.23 7.03 -39.60
CA ILE A 153 21.77 7.23 -39.79
C ILE A 153 21.13 7.33 -38.41
N ALA A 154 20.74 8.54 -38.00
CA ALA A 154 20.20 8.79 -36.67
C ALA A 154 18.74 8.29 -36.51
N ALA A 155 17.94 8.37 -37.55
CA ALA A 155 16.55 7.96 -37.58
C ALA A 155 16.05 7.63 -38.98
N VAL A 156 14.87 7.03 -39.02
CA VAL A 156 14.10 6.80 -40.25
C VAL A 156 12.76 7.50 -40.12
N GLU A 157 12.44 8.38 -41.07
CA GLU A 157 11.12 8.98 -41.14
C GLU A 157 10.17 8.09 -41.96
N ILE A 158 8.95 7.92 -41.42
CA ILE A 158 7.88 7.16 -42.09
C ILE A 158 6.60 7.97 -42.21
N VAL A 159 5.81 7.66 -43.21
CA VAL A 159 4.46 8.21 -43.42
C VAL A 159 3.41 7.27 -42.79
N ASP A 160 3.50 5.98 -43.07
CA ASP A 160 2.61 4.96 -42.50
C ASP A 160 3.16 4.45 -41.17
N ILE A 161 2.40 4.66 -40.10
CA ILE A 161 2.79 4.25 -38.75
C ILE A 161 3.02 2.73 -38.59
N ALA A 162 2.38 1.91 -39.43
CA ALA A 162 2.54 0.47 -39.43
C ALA A 162 3.97 0.01 -39.82
N GLU A 163 4.73 0.85 -40.53
CA GLU A 163 6.12 0.53 -40.90
C GLU A 163 7.06 0.57 -39.69
N ALA A 164 6.72 1.25 -38.61
CA ALA A 164 7.56 1.30 -37.41
C ALA A 164 7.82 -0.10 -36.83
N GLU A 165 6.79 -0.92 -36.72
CA GLU A 165 6.92 -2.27 -36.22
C GLU A 165 7.66 -3.20 -37.21
N ARG A 166 7.47 -3.02 -38.49
CA ARG A 166 8.19 -3.73 -39.54
C ARG A 166 9.69 -3.43 -39.50
N ILE A 167 10.07 -2.16 -39.30
CA ILE A 167 11.47 -1.73 -39.16
C ILE A 167 12.07 -2.40 -37.91
N ARG A 168 11.37 -2.37 -36.77
CA ARG A 168 11.82 -2.97 -35.53
C ARG A 168 12.06 -4.47 -35.67
N THR A 169 11.10 -5.20 -36.24
CA THR A 169 11.17 -6.63 -36.49
C THR A 169 12.33 -6.96 -37.45
N ARG A 170 12.54 -6.14 -38.48
CA ARG A 170 13.59 -6.30 -39.48
C ARG A 170 15.01 -6.15 -38.91
N LEU A 171 15.17 -5.28 -37.92
CA LEU A 171 16.46 -5.07 -37.23
C LEU A 171 16.77 -6.14 -36.20
N ASP A 172 15.77 -6.91 -35.78
CA ASP A 172 15.90 -8.10 -34.92
C ASP A 172 16.80 -7.89 -33.68
N GLY A 173 16.58 -6.76 -33.00
CA GLY A 173 17.33 -6.39 -31.79
C GLY A 173 18.80 -5.97 -32.01
N LYS A 174 19.31 -5.99 -33.24
CA LYS A 174 20.70 -5.62 -33.54
C LYS A 174 20.96 -4.11 -33.35
N ARG A 175 19.93 -3.31 -33.51
CA ARG A 175 19.93 -1.88 -33.25
C ARG A 175 18.53 -1.41 -32.95
N GLU A 176 18.39 -0.55 -31.97
CA GLU A 176 17.19 0.22 -31.71
C GLU A 176 17.26 1.52 -32.53
N LEU A 177 16.71 1.49 -33.75
CA LEU A 177 16.71 2.65 -34.64
C LEU A 177 15.48 3.51 -34.39
N ALA A 178 15.69 4.81 -34.23
CA ALA A 178 14.63 5.78 -34.08
C ALA A 178 13.74 5.86 -35.33
N VAL A 179 12.44 5.87 -35.11
CA VAL A 179 11.44 6.10 -36.16
C VAL A 179 10.69 7.38 -35.83
N VAL A 180 10.61 8.27 -36.80
CA VAL A 180 9.96 9.58 -36.66
C VAL A 180 8.90 9.80 -37.75
N ARG A 181 8.02 10.76 -37.54
CA ARG A 181 7.03 11.23 -38.52
C ARG A 181 7.08 12.74 -38.59
N SER A 182 6.96 13.28 -39.79
CA SER A 182 6.86 14.72 -40.02
C SER A 182 5.71 15.06 -40.97
N SER A 183 5.45 16.36 -41.12
CA SER A 183 4.36 16.89 -41.94
C SER A 183 4.71 17.03 -43.41
N ASP A 184 5.84 16.52 -43.87
CA ASP A 184 6.35 16.70 -45.22
C ASP A 184 5.33 16.35 -46.33
N THR A 185 4.60 15.24 -46.14
CA THR A 185 3.57 14.79 -47.05
C THR A 185 2.19 14.73 -46.43
N THR A 186 1.14 15.17 -47.11
CA THR A 186 -0.23 14.95 -46.62
C THR A 186 -0.73 13.54 -46.97
N ALA A 187 -1.57 12.95 -46.11
CA ALA A 187 -2.14 11.63 -46.36
C ALA A 187 -3.09 11.55 -47.56
N SER A 188 -3.49 12.68 -48.14
CA SER A 188 -4.50 12.78 -49.19
C SER A 188 -3.97 12.71 -50.61
N GLY A 189 -2.65 12.63 -50.83
CA GLY A 189 -2.08 12.57 -52.18
C GLY A 189 -2.26 13.83 -53.04
N ALA A 190 -2.81 14.90 -52.47
CA ALA A 190 -2.81 16.21 -53.05
C ALA A 190 -1.53 16.94 -52.67
N SER A 191 -1.16 17.96 -53.42
CA SER A 191 0.06 18.74 -53.26
C SER A 191 0.46 18.98 -51.77
N VAL A 192 1.71 18.76 -51.52
CA VAL A 192 2.21 18.22 -50.27
C VAL A 192 2.59 19.32 -49.31
N HIS A 193 2.96 20.49 -49.77
CA HIS A 193 3.57 21.55 -48.97
C HIS A 193 2.60 22.73 -48.78
N VAL A 194 1.55 22.53 -48.00
CA VAL A 194 0.52 23.55 -47.72
C VAL A 194 0.47 23.89 -46.22
N LEU A 195 0.17 25.15 -45.88
CA LEU A 195 0.16 25.64 -44.52
C LEU A 195 -0.73 24.80 -43.56
N HIS A 196 -1.89 24.39 -44.03
CA HIS A 196 -2.81 23.57 -43.21
C HIS A 196 -2.36 22.11 -43.04
N GLY A 197 -1.29 21.69 -43.73
CA GLY A 197 -0.65 20.39 -43.54
C GLY A 197 0.36 20.36 -42.38
N ILE A 198 0.78 21.54 -41.89
CA ILE A 198 1.74 21.65 -40.79
C ILE A 198 1.16 21.04 -39.52
N GLY A 199 1.90 20.11 -38.92
CA GLY A 199 1.47 19.43 -37.72
C GLY A 199 0.48 18.27 -37.91
N ASN A 200 0.03 17.98 -39.14
CA ASN A 200 -0.84 16.82 -39.41
C ASN A 200 -0.16 15.47 -39.08
N ARG A 201 1.14 15.39 -39.28
CA ARG A 201 2.01 14.32 -38.78
C ARG A 201 3.07 14.96 -37.91
N ARG A 202 3.28 14.36 -36.73
CA ARG A 202 4.25 14.86 -35.77
C ARG A 202 4.83 13.70 -34.97
N THR A 203 5.93 13.97 -34.33
CA THR A 203 6.60 13.09 -33.41
C THR A 203 6.62 13.72 -32.01
N TRP A 204 6.23 13.00 -30.99
CA TRP A 204 6.36 13.44 -29.61
C TRP A 204 7.69 12.97 -29.06
N ILE A 205 8.43 13.88 -28.45
CA ILE A 205 9.79 13.64 -27.97
C ILE A 205 9.87 14.05 -26.48
N LYS A 206 10.36 13.17 -25.65
CA LYS A 206 10.71 13.51 -24.27
C LYS A 206 12.04 14.23 -24.24
N ALA A 207 12.03 15.51 -23.92
CA ALA A 207 13.23 16.34 -23.78
C ALA A 207 12.93 17.55 -22.91
N SER A 208 13.91 18.06 -22.18
CA SER A 208 13.80 19.31 -21.42
C SER A 208 13.75 20.52 -22.32
N ARG A 209 14.31 20.43 -23.55
CA ARG A 209 14.32 21.47 -24.54
C ARG A 209 14.10 20.90 -25.94
N PRO A 210 13.33 21.59 -26.79
CA PRO A 210 13.07 21.15 -28.17
C PRO A 210 14.20 21.54 -29.14
N ASP A 211 15.46 21.39 -28.72
CA ASP A 211 16.66 21.70 -29.54
C ASP A 211 17.30 20.42 -30.11
N LEU A 212 18.39 20.59 -30.88
CA LEU A 212 19.08 19.45 -31.52
C LEU A 212 19.68 18.47 -30.48
N ARG A 213 20.07 18.94 -29.30
CA ARG A 213 20.61 18.07 -28.23
C ARG A 213 19.50 17.19 -27.66
N GLY A 214 18.33 17.77 -27.38
CA GLY A 214 17.16 17.02 -26.98
C GLY A 214 16.76 15.98 -28.01
N LEU A 215 16.78 16.37 -29.31
CA LEU A 215 16.53 15.44 -30.41
C LEU A 215 17.57 14.31 -30.46
N ARG A 216 18.87 14.62 -30.38
CA ARG A 216 19.94 13.60 -30.38
C ARG A 216 19.76 12.59 -29.22
N HIS A 217 19.44 13.11 -28.06
CA HIS A 217 19.23 12.27 -26.87
C HIS A 217 18.03 11.37 -27.05
N ALA A 218 16.92 11.89 -27.60
CA ALA A 218 15.73 11.10 -27.86
C ALA A 218 15.96 10.04 -28.96
N LEU A 219 16.72 10.36 -30.00
CA LEU A 219 17.06 9.40 -31.04
C LEU A 219 18.02 8.30 -30.57
N ALA A 220 18.78 8.54 -29.51
CA ALA A 220 19.69 7.53 -28.91
C ALA A 220 18.95 6.48 -28.08
N ASP A 221 17.76 6.79 -27.54
CA ASP A 221 16.92 5.87 -26.79
C ASP A 221 15.45 6.01 -27.19
N PRO A 222 15.10 5.59 -28.42
CA PRO A 222 13.82 5.92 -29.05
C PRO A 222 12.64 5.20 -28.36
N SER A 223 12.84 4.01 -27.80
CA SER A 223 11.77 3.27 -27.14
C SER A 223 11.24 4.01 -25.92
N LEU A 224 12.07 4.74 -25.23
CA LEU A 224 11.69 5.52 -24.05
C LEU A 224 11.27 6.94 -24.37
N ARG A 225 11.90 7.57 -25.39
CA ARG A 225 11.80 9.01 -25.61
C ARG A 225 10.97 9.44 -26.83
N ILE A 226 10.59 8.49 -27.72
CA ILE A 226 9.85 8.81 -28.94
C ILE A 226 8.47 8.15 -28.94
N ARG A 227 7.45 8.93 -29.31
CA ARG A 227 6.09 8.44 -29.56
C ARG A 227 5.59 9.01 -30.91
N LEU A 228 4.96 8.14 -31.70
CA LEU A 228 4.35 8.49 -32.97
C LEU A 228 2.86 8.86 -32.86
N VAL A 229 2.30 8.68 -31.68
CA VAL A 229 0.94 9.06 -31.28
C VAL A 229 1.02 9.95 -30.05
N GLU A 230 -0.02 10.75 -29.83
CA GLU A 230 -0.10 11.64 -28.68
C GLU A 230 -0.02 10.86 -27.38
N PRO A 231 0.89 11.22 -26.47
CA PRO A 231 0.95 10.61 -25.16
C PRO A 231 -0.33 10.87 -24.36
N LEU A 232 -0.85 9.84 -23.71
CA LEU A 232 -2.00 9.98 -22.83
C LEU A 232 -1.59 10.65 -21.51
N VAL A 233 -2.53 11.40 -20.93
CA VAL A 233 -2.36 11.94 -19.57
C VAL A 233 -2.25 10.75 -18.60
N PRO A 234 -1.29 10.76 -17.67
CA PRO A 234 -1.14 9.67 -16.72
C PRO A 234 -2.40 9.48 -15.89
N GLU A 235 -2.92 8.24 -15.84
CA GLU A 235 -4.08 7.88 -15.00
C GLU A 235 -3.65 7.45 -13.58
N HIS A 236 -2.35 7.26 -13.35
CA HIS A 236 -1.79 6.97 -12.04
C HIS A 236 -1.55 8.24 -11.23
N THR A 237 -1.44 8.09 -9.91
CA THR A 237 -1.12 9.21 -9.02
C THR A 237 0.31 9.69 -9.27
N VAL A 238 0.50 11.00 -9.38
CA VAL A 238 1.78 11.67 -9.60
C VAL A 238 1.99 12.72 -8.52
N ILE A 239 3.15 12.73 -7.88
CA ILE A 239 3.65 13.84 -7.10
C ILE A 239 4.21 14.85 -8.09
N GLU A 240 3.52 15.97 -8.27
CA GLU A 240 3.88 17.04 -9.20
C GLU A 240 5.02 17.89 -8.63
N SER A 241 4.87 18.27 -7.36
CA SER A 241 5.89 19.06 -6.67
C SER A 241 5.87 18.89 -5.15
N VAL A 242 7.00 19.22 -4.54
CA VAL A 242 7.15 19.30 -3.08
C VAL A 242 7.74 20.65 -2.72
N THR A 243 7.10 21.39 -1.83
CA THR A 243 7.60 22.67 -1.31
C THR A 243 7.85 22.54 0.19
N VAL A 244 9.02 22.98 0.62
CA VAL A 244 9.43 22.97 2.02
C VAL A 244 9.62 24.38 2.50
N THR A 245 9.02 24.73 3.64
CA THR A 245 9.17 26.02 4.29
C THR A 245 9.67 25.80 5.71
N GLY A 246 10.81 26.38 6.03
CA GLY A 246 11.53 26.19 7.30
C GLY A 246 12.47 24.99 7.31
N GLY A 247 13.44 25.02 8.21
CA GLY A 247 14.43 23.95 8.38
C GLY A 247 15.51 23.90 7.32
N PHE A 248 16.16 22.74 7.16
CA PHE A 248 17.34 22.55 6.30
C PHE A 248 17.08 22.82 4.80
N LEU A 249 15.87 22.54 4.31
CA LEU A 249 15.45 22.78 2.91
C LEU A 249 14.51 23.98 2.81
N ASP A 250 14.70 25.01 3.62
CA ASP A 250 13.84 26.20 3.63
C ASP A 250 13.69 26.83 2.25
N ARG A 251 12.44 27.12 1.85
CA ARG A 251 12.05 27.76 0.59
C ARG A 251 12.48 27.00 -0.66
N GLN A 252 12.71 25.67 -0.55
CA GLN A 252 13.00 24.86 -1.72
C GLN A 252 11.70 24.30 -2.30
N GLN A 253 11.63 24.30 -3.62
CA GLN A 253 10.59 23.63 -4.40
C GLN A 253 11.24 22.59 -5.31
N PHE A 254 10.70 21.40 -5.28
CA PHE A 254 11.12 20.25 -6.07
C PHE A 254 10.01 19.91 -7.04
N GLU A 255 10.31 19.89 -8.34
CA GLU A 255 9.38 19.47 -9.38
C GLU A 255 9.74 18.09 -9.89
N PHE A 256 8.72 17.30 -10.21
CA PHE A 256 8.89 15.92 -10.65
C PHE A 256 8.12 15.66 -11.95
N SER A 257 8.67 14.75 -12.77
CA SER A 257 7.98 14.18 -13.90
C SER A 257 7.08 13.03 -13.49
N SER A 258 6.18 12.64 -14.37
CA SER A 258 5.22 11.55 -14.13
C SER A 258 5.83 10.15 -14.18
N ASP A 259 7.11 10.01 -14.51
CA ASP A 259 7.78 8.71 -14.65
C ASP A 259 9.03 8.65 -13.73
N LEU A 260 10.23 8.39 -14.24
CA LEU A 260 11.44 8.22 -13.43
C LEU A 260 12.11 9.54 -13.05
N ASN A 261 12.22 9.81 -11.76
CA ASN A 261 12.91 10.95 -11.18
C ASN A 261 14.10 10.48 -10.35
N CYS A 262 15.25 11.11 -10.50
CA CYS A 262 16.47 10.79 -9.76
C CYS A 262 16.98 12.00 -8.99
N LEU A 263 17.18 11.83 -7.68
CA LEU A 263 17.77 12.83 -6.79
C LEU A 263 19.27 12.58 -6.69
N LEU A 264 20.09 13.53 -7.11
CA LEU A 264 21.56 13.49 -7.03
C LEU A 264 22.09 14.53 -6.05
N GLY A 265 23.31 14.36 -5.60
CA GLY A 265 23.99 15.30 -4.71
C GLY A 265 24.98 14.61 -3.77
N GLY A 266 25.80 15.40 -3.11
CA GLY A 266 26.75 14.93 -2.14
C GLY A 266 26.13 14.27 -0.91
N THR A 267 26.97 13.70 -0.05
CA THR A 267 26.52 13.23 1.27
C THR A 267 26.05 14.42 2.09
N GLY A 268 24.86 14.33 2.72
CA GLY A 268 24.29 15.42 3.50
C GLY A 268 23.55 16.49 2.67
N ALA A 269 23.47 16.39 1.34
CA ALA A 269 22.77 17.38 0.51
C ALA A 269 21.24 17.41 0.65
N GLY A 270 20.63 16.48 1.40
CA GLY A 270 19.18 16.49 1.66
C GLY A 270 18.37 15.48 0.83
N LYS A 271 18.98 14.61 0.01
CA LYS A 271 18.28 13.60 -0.81
C LYS A 271 17.37 12.71 0.02
N SER A 272 17.95 12.01 1.02
CA SER A 272 17.19 11.14 1.92
C SER A 272 16.17 11.91 2.75
N LEU A 273 16.50 13.15 3.13
CA LEU A 273 15.57 14.02 3.84
C LEU A 273 14.33 14.33 2.99
N LEU A 274 14.49 14.66 1.71
CA LEU A 274 13.36 14.94 0.83
C LEU A 274 12.38 13.76 0.73
N ILE A 275 12.90 12.53 0.64
CA ILE A 275 12.09 11.31 0.66
C ILE A 275 11.30 11.21 1.97
N GLU A 276 11.94 11.44 3.11
CA GLU A 276 11.27 11.40 4.41
C GLU A 276 10.25 12.54 4.58
N LEU A 277 10.50 13.72 4.00
CA LEU A 277 9.55 14.84 4.02
C LEU A 277 8.29 14.54 3.21
N VAL A 278 8.40 13.87 2.05
CA VAL A 278 7.24 13.40 1.30
C VAL A 278 6.43 12.40 2.12
N ARG A 279 7.08 11.40 2.69
CA ARG A 279 6.43 10.39 3.56
C ARG A 279 5.80 11.04 4.79
N PHE A 280 6.48 12.02 5.39
CA PHE A 280 5.96 12.82 6.51
C PHE A 280 4.69 13.57 6.11
N ALA A 281 4.71 14.32 5.02
CA ALA A 281 3.57 15.13 4.59
C ALA A 281 2.32 14.26 4.32
N LEU A 282 2.51 13.07 3.75
CA LEU A 282 1.43 12.13 3.42
C LEU A 282 1.03 11.20 4.58
N ASP A 283 1.63 11.34 5.76
CA ASP A 283 1.43 10.47 6.93
C ASP A 283 1.70 8.98 6.65
N GLN A 284 2.74 8.70 5.86
CA GLN A 284 3.13 7.34 5.44
C GLN A 284 4.57 7.02 5.81
N GLN A 285 4.94 7.37 7.02
CA GLN A 285 6.24 7.02 7.58
C GLN A 285 6.29 5.54 7.95
N THR A 286 7.50 5.00 8.05
CA THR A 286 7.76 3.62 8.49
C THR A 286 7.04 3.31 9.80
N ASP A 287 6.38 2.16 9.89
CA ASP A 287 5.72 1.73 11.11
C ASP A 287 6.73 1.46 12.23
N ALA A 288 6.47 2.00 13.42
CA ALA A 288 7.35 1.83 14.58
C ALA A 288 7.28 0.41 15.16
N GLY A 289 6.15 -0.29 14.99
CA GLY A 289 5.97 -1.67 15.45
C GLY A 289 6.78 -2.66 14.62
N ASP A 290 6.74 -2.49 13.29
CA ASP A 290 7.41 -3.39 12.36
C ASP A 290 8.92 -3.12 12.26
N PHE A 291 9.32 -1.84 12.22
CA PHE A 291 10.71 -1.43 11.98
C PHE A 291 11.17 -0.31 12.95
N PRO A 292 11.25 -0.58 14.25
CA PRO A 292 11.53 0.44 15.26
C PRO A 292 12.86 1.17 15.07
N GLN A 293 13.89 0.47 14.57
CA GLN A 293 15.20 1.07 14.34
C GLN A 293 15.18 2.05 13.18
N VAL A 294 14.57 1.67 12.04
CA VAL A 294 14.43 2.54 10.87
C VAL A 294 13.59 3.77 11.25
N ARG A 295 12.49 3.56 11.96
CA ARG A 295 11.63 4.64 12.43
C ARG A 295 12.37 5.66 13.28
N LYS A 296 13.18 5.18 14.23
CA LYS A 296 13.98 6.04 15.10
C LYS A 296 15.00 6.88 14.30
N GLU A 297 15.64 6.29 13.30
CA GLU A 297 16.59 7.00 12.43
C GLU A 297 15.89 8.08 11.60
N VAL A 298 14.71 7.78 11.06
CA VAL A 298 13.87 8.73 10.33
C VAL A 298 13.44 9.89 11.23
N GLU A 299 12.94 9.60 12.43
CA GLU A 299 12.53 10.62 13.39
C GLU A 299 13.69 11.53 13.79
N SER A 300 14.87 10.96 14.07
CA SER A 300 16.08 11.73 14.38
C SER A 300 16.49 12.63 13.21
N ARG A 301 16.37 12.16 11.96
CA ARG A 301 16.66 12.94 10.76
C ARG A 301 15.69 14.11 10.60
N LEU A 302 14.39 13.87 10.80
CA LEU A 302 13.37 14.91 10.74
C LEU A 302 13.55 15.95 11.84
N GLN A 303 13.81 15.54 13.08
CA GLN A 303 14.08 16.44 14.21
C GLN A 303 15.31 17.34 13.99
N TYR A 304 16.36 16.79 13.37
CA TYR A 304 17.55 17.57 13.04
C TYR A 304 17.30 18.58 11.91
N ALA A 305 16.49 18.19 10.92
CA ALA A 305 16.32 18.95 9.69
C ALA A 305 15.16 19.95 9.71
N LEU A 306 14.17 19.77 10.59
CA LEU A 306 13.00 20.65 10.69
C LEU A 306 13.07 21.50 11.97
N THR A 307 12.57 22.72 11.86
CA THR A 307 12.35 23.61 13.01
C THR A 307 10.85 23.68 13.32
N SER A 308 10.49 24.02 14.55
CA SER A 308 9.09 24.19 14.94
C SER A 308 8.38 25.20 14.04
N GLY A 309 7.24 24.79 13.45
CA GLY A 309 6.51 25.59 12.48
C GLY A 309 6.93 25.34 11.01
N SER A 310 7.92 24.46 10.75
CA SER A 310 8.24 24.05 9.37
C SER A 310 7.05 23.36 8.71
N THR A 311 6.81 23.66 7.43
CA THR A 311 5.71 23.06 6.67
C THR A 311 6.22 22.35 5.42
N VAL A 312 5.59 21.24 5.11
CA VAL A 312 5.82 20.49 3.87
C VAL A 312 4.52 20.43 3.10
N GLU A 313 4.56 20.88 1.86
CA GLU A 313 3.44 20.88 0.94
C GLU A 313 3.76 19.94 -0.23
N VAL A 314 2.86 19.00 -0.53
CA VAL A 314 2.98 18.04 -1.64
C VAL A 314 1.79 18.26 -2.57
N VAL A 315 2.06 18.53 -3.83
CA VAL A 315 1.05 18.65 -4.89
C VAL A 315 0.96 17.32 -5.63
N LEU A 316 -0.24 16.76 -5.67
CA LEU A 316 -0.51 15.49 -6.35
C LEU A 316 -1.54 15.67 -7.45
N THR A 317 -1.35 14.90 -8.52
CA THR A 317 -2.29 14.85 -9.65
C THR A 317 -2.62 13.40 -10.02
N ARG A 318 -3.83 13.19 -10.57
CA ARG A 318 -4.26 11.92 -11.17
C ARG A 318 -5.26 12.24 -12.27
N GLY A 319 -4.90 11.98 -13.52
CA GLY A 319 -5.70 12.47 -14.64
C GLY A 319 -5.83 14.00 -14.59
N HIS A 320 -7.05 14.49 -14.42
CA HIS A 320 -7.34 15.93 -14.28
C HIS A 320 -7.54 16.38 -12.82
N ALA A 321 -7.58 15.46 -11.88
CA ALA A 321 -7.73 15.79 -10.47
C ALA A 321 -6.42 16.29 -9.87
N ARG A 322 -6.50 17.33 -9.01
CA ARG A 322 -5.35 17.91 -8.33
C ARG A 322 -5.65 18.11 -6.86
N CYS A 323 -4.73 17.67 -6.01
CA CYS A 323 -4.82 17.82 -4.56
C CYS A 323 -3.51 18.36 -4.00
N ILE A 324 -3.62 19.23 -3.01
CA ILE A 324 -2.48 19.73 -2.23
C ILE A 324 -2.58 19.15 -0.84
N VAL A 325 -1.51 18.52 -0.37
CA VAL A 325 -1.40 18.02 1.01
C VAL A 325 -0.37 18.84 1.74
N ARG A 326 -0.77 19.43 2.86
CA ARG A 326 0.10 20.26 3.70
C ARG A 326 0.19 19.69 5.11
N ARG A 327 1.40 19.62 5.67
CA ARG A 327 1.62 19.20 7.04
C ARG A 327 2.65 20.07 7.72
N ALA A 328 2.37 20.50 8.96
CA ALA A 328 3.30 21.26 9.77
C ALA A 328 3.97 20.36 10.82
N TYR A 329 5.24 20.63 11.07
CA TYR A 329 6.06 19.99 12.11
C TYR A 329 6.19 20.92 13.32
N PHE A 330 6.02 20.35 14.53
CA PHE A 330 6.29 21.01 15.80
C PHE A 330 7.07 20.06 16.70
N GLU A 331 7.85 20.59 17.63
CA GLU A 331 8.66 19.77 18.54
C GLU A 331 7.82 18.88 19.46
N ASP A 332 6.61 19.30 19.81
CA ASP A 332 5.63 18.57 20.63
C ASP A 332 4.69 17.67 19.82
N GLY A 333 4.86 17.60 18.51
CA GLY A 333 4.11 16.77 17.60
C GLY A 333 3.77 17.42 16.27
N ALA A 334 3.49 16.64 15.25
CA ALA A 334 3.10 17.13 13.92
C ALA A 334 1.58 17.32 13.82
N THR A 335 1.13 18.28 12.98
CA THR A 335 -0.28 18.38 12.62
C THR A 335 -0.76 17.14 11.86
N ARG A 336 -2.06 16.95 11.76
CA ARG A 336 -2.62 16.04 10.77
C ARG A 336 -2.42 16.62 9.37
N PRO A 337 -2.27 15.78 8.34
CA PRO A 337 -2.26 16.26 6.96
C PRO A 337 -3.54 17.04 6.64
N GLU A 338 -3.38 18.21 6.04
CA GLU A 338 -4.47 19.04 5.53
C GLU A 338 -4.56 18.85 4.02
N PHE A 339 -5.75 18.56 3.52
CA PHE A 339 -6.00 18.29 2.10
C PHE A 339 -6.80 19.43 1.49
N VAL A 340 -6.35 19.94 0.35
CA VAL A 340 -7.01 21.02 -0.40
C VAL A 340 -7.15 20.61 -1.87
N GLY A 341 -8.37 20.60 -2.41
CA GLY A 341 -8.66 20.25 -3.80
C GLY A 341 -9.42 18.93 -3.96
N ASP A 342 -9.19 18.22 -5.06
CA ASP A 342 -9.94 17.02 -5.47
C ASP A 342 -9.49 15.77 -4.69
N THR A 343 -9.89 15.65 -3.45
CA THR A 343 -9.46 14.57 -2.56
C THR A 343 -10.07 13.21 -2.91
N GLU A 344 -11.34 13.14 -3.31
CA GLU A 344 -12.07 11.88 -3.51
C GLU A 344 -11.43 10.97 -4.58
N GLN A 345 -10.89 11.55 -5.66
CA GLN A 345 -10.26 10.79 -6.73
C GLN A 345 -8.84 10.30 -6.37
N LEU A 346 -8.21 10.89 -5.37
CA LEU A 346 -6.82 10.63 -4.98
C LEU A 346 -6.70 9.78 -3.71
N THR A 347 -7.66 9.84 -2.79
CA THR A 347 -7.56 9.19 -1.47
C THR A 347 -8.14 7.77 -1.41
N GLY A 348 -8.89 7.32 -2.42
CA GLY A 348 -9.53 6.01 -2.36
C GLY A 348 -10.45 5.83 -1.14
N LEU A 349 -10.81 4.58 -0.83
CA LEU A 349 -11.70 4.22 0.30
C LEU A 349 -11.08 4.45 1.68
N SER A 350 -9.74 4.44 1.77
CA SER A 350 -9.02 4.63 3.04
C SER A 350 -8.92 6.09 3.50
N GLY A 351 -9.32 7.05 2.66
CA GLY A 351 -9.13 8.48 2.93
C GLY A 351 -7.66 8.92 2.96
N ARG A 352 -6.73 8.06 2.49
CA ARG A 352 -5.30 8.33 2.40
C ARG A 352 -4.82 8.26 0.95
N ILE A 353 -3.87 9.12 0.61
CA ILE A 353 -3.20 9.04 -0.70
C ILE A 353 -2.14 7.96 -0.59
N ALA A 354 -2.27 6.91 -1.40
CA ALA A 354 -1.33 5.81 -1.37
C ALA A 354 -0.01 6.18 -2.08
N ILE A 355 1.10 5.93 -1.40
CA ILE A 355 2.45 5.86 -1.97
C ILE A 355 3.13 4.60 -1.46
N THR A 356 4.06 4.07 -2.23
CA THR A 356 4.98 3.03 -1.75
C THR A 356 6.34 3.68 -1.49
N GLY A 357 6.76 3.72 -0.23
CA GLY A 357 7.99 4.42 0.15
C GLY A 357 8.92 3.54 0.96
N PHE A 358 10.23 3.59 0.64
CA PHE A 358 11.28 2.90 1.38
C PHE A 358 12.38 3.88 1.78
N SER A 359 12.57 4.03 3.08
CA SER A 359 13.70 4.74 3.67
C SER A 359 15.01 3.96 3.47
N GLN A 360 16.13 4.60 3.66
CA GLN A 360 17.43 3.94 3.56
C GLN A 360 17.52 2.73 4.51
N GLY A 361 17.88 1.57 3.98
CA GLY A 361 17.96 0.32 4.73
C GLY A 361 16.63 -0.39 4.98
N GLU A 362 15.48 0.24 4.72
CA GLU A 362 14.16 -0.37 4.96
C GLU A 362 13.92 -1.58 4.05
N VAL A 363 14.36 -1.54 2.79
CA VAL A 363 14.29 -2.69 1.85
C VAL A 363 14.95 -3.94 2.46
N ILE A 364 16.04 -3.75 3.19
CA ILE A 364 16.77 -4.83 3.87
C ILE A 364 15.94 -5.44 4.98
N GLU A 365 15.24 -4.62 5.76
CA GLU A 365 14.41 -5.09 6.88
C GLU A 365 13.19 -5.86 6.36
N TYR A 366 12.56 -5.39 5.27
CA TYR A 366 11.52 -6.17 4.57
C TYR A 366 12.03 -7.55 4.12
N ALA A 367 13.28 -7.65 3.69
CA ALA A 367 13.87 -8.92 3.29
C ALA A 367 14.18 -9.86 4.46
N ARG A 368 14.49 -9.30 5.66
CA ARG A 368 14.97 -10.07 6.82
C ARG A 368 13.85 -10.74 7.59
N THR A 369 12.71 -10.08 7.75
CA THR A 369 11.64 -10.52 8.64
C THR A 369 10.43 -11.08 7.87
N PRO A 370 9.80 -12.17 8.34
CA PRO A 370 8.54 -12.65 7.78
C PRO A 370 7.41 -11.59 7.85
N VAL A 371 7.35 -10.86 8.96
CA VAL A 371 6.38 -9.76 9.18
C VAL A 371 6.57 -8.66 8.13
N GLY A 372 7.81 -8.21 7.91
CA GLY A 372 8.10 -7.22 6.88
C GLY A 372 7.67 -7.69 5.48
N ARG A 373 7.97 -8.94 5.12
CA ARG A 373 7.53 -9.48 3.83
C ARG A 373 6.01 -9.47 3.66
N MET A 374 5.26 -9.77 4.73
CA MET A 374 3.80 -9.70 4.72
C MET A 374 3.32 -8.25 4.62
N ALA A 375 3.93 -7.34 5.38
CA ALA A 375 3.61 -5.91 5.31
C ALA A 375 3.77 -5.33 3.89
N LEU A 376 4.76 -5.83 3.12
CA LEU A 376 4.92 -5.45 1.71
C LEU A 376 3.72 -5.90 0.84
N ILE A 377 3.14 -7.07 1.11
CA ILE A 377 1.95 -7.54 0.40
C ILE A 377 0.72 -6.74 0.82
N ASP A 378 0.60 -6.47 2.12
CA ASP A 378 -0.56 -5.78 2.71
C ASP A 378 -0.59 -4.28 2.37
N SER A 379 0.56 -3.65 2.14
CA SER A 379 0.67 -2.20 1.85
C SER A 379 -0.17 -1.75 0.64
N ALA A 380 -0.43 -2.64 -0.30
CA ALA A 380 -1.23 -2.38 -1.50
C ALA A 380 -2.66 -2.96 -1.42
N LEU A 381 -3.08 -3.42 -0.24
CA LEU A 381 -4.41 -3.98 0.00
C LEU A 381 -5.18 -3.09 0.96
N ASP A 382 -6.46 -2.86 0.68
CA ASP A 382 -7.36 -2.34 1.69
C ASP A 382 -7.90 -3.53 2.51
N LEU A 383 -7.39 -3.67 3.71
CA LEU A 383 -7.76 -4.71 4.67
C LEU A 383 -8.64 -4.18 5.81
N THR A 384 -8.97 -2.89 5.82
CA THR A 384 -9.67 -2.18 6.90
C THR A 384 -10.98 -2.87 7.31
N GLU A 385 -11.76 -3.34 6.36
CA GLU A 385 -13.01 -4.06 6.64
C GLU A 385 -12.78 -5.35 7.43
N PHE A 386 -11.73 -6.09 7.07
CA PHE A 386 -11.40 -7.36 7.75
C PHE A 386 -10.85 -7.12 9.14
N ASP A 387 -10.02 -6.10 9.32
CA ASP A 387 -9.43 -5.73 10.61
C ASP A 387 -10.51 -5.24 11.59
N ILE A 388 -11.50 -4.47 11.13
CA ILE A 388 -12.65 -4.05 11.93
C ILE A 388 -13.48 -5.26 12.36
N ARG A 389 -13.80 -6.17 11.44
CA ARG A 389 -14.56 -7.39 11.74
C ARG A 389 -13.83 -8.30 12.73
N GLU A 390 -12.54 -8.45 12.55
CA GLU A 390 -11.71 -9.25 13.46
C GLU A 390 -11.66 -8.64 14.85
N THR A 391 -11.43 -7.33 14.95
CA THR A 391 -11.40 -6.60 16.22
C THR A 391 -12.73 -6.70 16.97
N ASP A 392 -13.85 -6.53 16.26
CA ASP A 392 -15.20 -6.68 16.85
C ASP A 392 -15.44 -8.11 17.33
N ALA A 393 -15.14 -9.10 16.51
CA ALA A 393 -15.31 -10.51 16.88
C ALA A 393 -14.45 -10.89 18.09
N VAL A 394 -13.20 -10.43 18.16
CA VAL A 394 -12.30 -10.64 19.31
C VAL A 394 -12.87 -9.99 20.57
N ALA A 395 -13.36 -8.76 20.50
CA ALA A 395 -13.96 -8.08 21.64
C ALA A 395 -15.18 -8.86 22.19
N ARG A 396 -16.10 -9.28 21.30
CA ARG A 396 -17.28 -10.07 21.64
C ARG A 396 -16.92 -11.46 22.21
N LEU A 397 -15.87 -12.10 21.68
CA LEU A 397 -15.35 -13.35 22.21
C LEU A 397 -14.78 -13.22 23.63
N ASN A 398 -14.10 -12.11 23.92
CA ASN A 398 -13.58 -11.84 25.24
C ASN A 398 -14.72 -11.59 26.24
N ASP A 399 -15.78 -10.85 25.85
CA ASP A 399 -16.96 -10.66 26.69
C ASP A 399 -17.69 -11.98 26.95
N ASN A 400 -17.86 -12.80 25.92
CA ASN A 400 -18.44 -14.13 26.05
C ASN A 400 -17.59 -15.05 26.94
N GLY A 401 -16.25 -14.96 26.84
CA GLY A 401 -15.33 -15.71 27.71
C GLY A 401 -15.51 -15.37 29.19
N ARG A 402 -15.66 -14.08 29.53
CA ARG A 402 -15.98 -13.62 30.86
C ARG A 402 -17.34 -14.17 31.37
N LEU A 403 -18.33 -14.16 30.47
CA LEU A 403 -19.64 -14.72 30.81
C LEU A 403 -19.56 -16.21 31.15
N ILE A 404 -18.90 -17.03 30.29
CA ILE A 404 -18.71 -18.47 30.51
C ILE A 404 -17.99 -18.74 31.84
N SER A 405 -16.84 -18.10 32.06
CA SER A 405 -16.07 -18.24 33.27
C SER A 405 -16.88 -17.88 34.54
N GLY A 406 -17.67 -16.79 34.43
CA GLY A 406 -18.56 -16.39 35.53
C GLY A 406 -19.69 -17.38 35.80
N ILE A 407 -20.27 -18.01 34.78
CA ILE A 407 -21.30 -19.05 34.94
C ILE A 407 -20.66 -20.31 35.54
N GLU A 408 -19.51 -20.78 34.99
CA GLU A 408 -18.81 -21.98 35.53
C GLU A 408 -18.42 -21.82 36.97
N SER A 409 -17.95 -20.65 37.39
CA SER A 409 -17.67 -20.37 38.82
C SER A 409 -18.91 -20.47 39.69
N LYS A 410 -20.08 -19.98 39.24
CA LYS A 410 -21.36 -20.10 39.96
C LYS A 410 -21.82 -21.56 40.04
N ILE A 411 -21.66 -22.32 38.96
CA ILE A 411 -21.96 -23.76 38.93
C ILE A 411 -21.12 -24.50 39.98
N ALA A 412 -19.79 -24.30 39.95
CA ALA A 412 -18.90 -24.93 40.91
C ALA A 412 -19.26 -24.60 42.39
N GLN A 413 -19.61 -23.33 42.66
CA GLN A 413 -20.06 -22.93 44.00
C GLN A 413 -21.40 -23.57 44.42
N ALA A 414 -22.35 -23.69 43.45
CA ALA A 414 -23.62 -24.34 43.68
C ALA A 414 -23.43 -25.85 43.94
N GLU A 415 -22.65 -26.52 43.11
CA GLU A 415 -22.33 -27.95 43.29
C GLU A 415 -21.64 -28.24 44.63
N GLN A 416 -20.66 -27.43 45.05
CA GLN A 416 -20.00 -27.54 46.35
C GLN A 416 -20.99 -27.46 47.51
N LYS A 417 -21.95 -26.50 47.43
CA LYS A 417 -22.97 -26.40 48.48
C LYS A 417 -23.95 -27.57 48.47
N LEU A 418 -24.32 -28.07 47.29
CA LEU A 418 -25.24 -29.18 47.10
C LEU A 418 -24.66 -30.53 47.62
N GLN A 419 -23.31 -30.64 47.77
CA GLN A 419 -22.69 -31.83 48.36
C GLN A 419 -23.21 -32.11 49.80
N THR A 420 -23.70 -31.07 50.50
CA THR A 420 -24.23 -31.24 51.85
C THR A 420 -25.71 -31.71 51.89
N LEU A 421 -26.43 -31.66 50.75
CA LEU A 421 -27.86 -31.97 50.65
C LEU A 421 -28.19 -33.41 51.14
N PRO A 422 -27.45 -34.47 50.73
CA PRO A 422 -27.74 -35.84 51.21
C PRO A 422 -27.62 -36.01 52.74
N ASP A 423 -26.65 -35.30 53.33
CA ASP A 423 -26.49 -35.36 54.84
C ASP A 423 -27.60 -34.61 55.54
N VAL A 424 -28.02 -33.45 54.99
CA VAL A 424 -29.19 -32.71 55.55
C VAL A 424 -30.48 -33.53 55.43
N GLU A 425 -30.69 -34.21 54.30
CA GLU A 425 -31.85 -35.05 54.05
C GLU A 425 -31.89 -36.28 55.05
N LYS A 426 -30.74 -36.90 55.23
CA LYS A 426 -30.62 -38.03 56.14
C LYS A 426 -30.97 -37.62 57.63
N ARG A 427 -30.36 -36.50 58.10
CA ARG A 427 -30.61 -35.96 59.38
C ARG A 427 -32.05 -35.50 59.57
N LEU A 428 -32.66 -35.00 58.53
CA LEU A 428 -34.02 -34.56 58.52
C LEU A 428 -35.00 -35.74 58.58
N ALA A 429 -34.72 -36.88 57.94
CA ALA A 429 -35.49 -38.14 58.06
C ALA A 429 -35.43 -38.71 59.47
N GLU A 430 -34.21 -38.76 60.03
CA GLU A 430 -34.02 -39.23 61.43
C GLU A 430 -34.82 -38.42 62.47
N LEU A 431 -34.92 -37.09 62.26
CA LEU A 431 -35.70 -36.20 63.13
C LEU A 431 -37.20 -36.25 62.82
N SER A 432 -37.61 -36.46 61.58
CA SER A 432 -39.04 -36.51 61.21
C SER A 432 -39.79 -37.70 61.85
N ASP A 433 -39.12 -38.78 62.04
CA ASP A 433 -39.70 -39.98 62.69
C ASP A 433 -40.10 -39.74 64.17
N LEU A 434 -39.60 -38.63 64.76
CA LEU A 434 -39.93 -38.23 66.12
C LEU A 434 -41.17 -37.31 66.25
N PHE A 435 -41.69 -36.81 65.15
CA PHE A 435 -42.81 -35.83 65.13
C PHE A 435 -43.97 -36.39 64.31
N ASP A 436 -45.18 -35.89 64.55
CA ASP A 436 -46.37 -36.21 63.77
C ASP A 436 -46.22 -35.77 62.33
N GLY A 437 -46.46 -36.63 61.33
CA GLY A 437 -46.17 -36.41 59.89
C GLY A 437 -46.92 -35.24 59.32
N GLU A 438 -48.07 -34.81 59.81
CA GLU A 438 -48.80 -33.63 59.30
C GLU A 438 -48.11 -32.31 59.75
N THR A 439 -47.68 -32.26 60.99
CA THR A 439 -46.94 -31.13 61.57
C THR A 439 -45.63 -30.89 60.83
N VAL A 440 -44.92 -31.97 60.48
CA VAL A 440 -43.65 -31.94 59.72
C VAL A 440 -43.90 -31.43 58.33
N LYS A 441 -44.89 -31.85 57.60
CA LYS A 441 -45.27 -31.36 56.25
C LYS A 441 -45.63 -29.90 56.26
N MET A 442 -46.41 -29.48 57.27
CA MET A 442 -46.80 -28.06 57.33
C MET A 442 -45.60 -27.18 57.66
N GLN A 443 -44.68 -27.56 58.52
CA GLN A 443 -43.46 -26.87 58.86
C GLN A 443 -42.50 -26.83 57.63
N ALA A 444 -42.42 -27.92 56.85
CA ALA A 444 -41.64 -27.94 55.59
C ALA A 444 -42.19 -26.94 54.56
N SER A 445 -43.50 -26.83 54.42
CA SER A 445 -44.13 -25.85 53.54
C SER A 445 -43.76 -24.40 53.93
N TRP A 446 -43.92 -24.08 55.23
CA TRP A 446 -43.52 -22.76 55.74
C TRP A 446 -42.03 -22.47 55.62
N SER A 447 -41.15 -23.47 55.78
CA SER A 447 -39.72 -23.33 55.60
C SER A 447 -39.33 -23.09 54.12
N SER A 448 -40.02 -23.78 53.22
CA SER A 448 -39.84 -23.58 51.76
C SER A 448 -40.29 -22.18 51.32
N GLU A 449 -41.48 -21.74 51.81
CA GLU A 449 -41.93 -20.38 51.55
C GLU A 449 -40.97 -19.35 52.12
N LYS A 450 -40.45 -19.56 53.35
CA LYS A 450 -39.46 -18.68 53.95
C LYS A 450 -38.21 -18.50 53.08
N ALA A 451 -37.67 -19.60 52.53
CA ALA A 451 -36.52 -19.52 51.63
C ALA A 451 -36.80 -18.70 50.40
N LEU A 452 -38.00 -18.81 49.80
CA LEU A 452 -38.43 -17.98 48.65
C LEU A 452 -38.57 -16.51 49.04
N PHE A 453 -39.27 -16.19 50.16
CA PHE A 453 -39.45 -14.81 50.58
C PHE A 453 -38.17 -14.13 51.08
N ASP A 454 -37.20 -14.90 51.58
CA ASP A 454 -35.86 -14.38 51.88
C ASP A 454 -35.06 -13.98 50.63
N THR A 455 -35.31 -14.62 49.47
CA THR A 455 -34.68 -14.28 48.21
C THR A 455 -35.31 -13.07 47.50
N LEU A 456 -36.55 -12.70 47.87
CA LEU A 456 -37.27 -11.55 47.30
C LEU A 456 -36.77 -10.18 47.80
N VAL A 457 -35.69 -10.12 48.56
CA VAL A 457 -35.11 -8.86 49.06
C VAL A 457 -34.01 -8.35 48.13
N GLY A 458 -34.27 -7.18 47.52
CA GLY A 458 -33.28 -6.42 46.79
C GLY A 458 -33.11 -6.93 45.34
N MET A 459 -34.11 -6.71 44.50
CA MET A 459 -33.84 -6.78 43.04
C MET A 459 -32.70 -5.85 42.71
N PRO A 460 -31.66 -6.31 42.01
CA PRO A 460 -30.56 -5.45 41.61
C PRO A 460 -31.05 -4.34 40.67
N GLU A 461 -30.35 -3.21 40.66
CA GLU A 461 -30.57 -2.16 39.66
C GLU A 461 -30.47 -2.78 38.27
N LEU A 462 -31.61 -2.93 37.62
CA LEU A 462 -31.66 -3.37 36.21
C LEU A 462 -31.51 -2.14 35.34
N LYS A 463 -30.60 -2.18 34.37
CA LYS A 463 -30.50 -1.18 33.29
C LYS A 463 -30.85 -1.87 31.99
N VAL A 464 -31.71 -1.25 31.17
CA VAL A 464 -32.17 -1.81 29.90
C VAL A 464 -31.01 -1.94 28.90
N ALA A 465 -30.11 -0.94 28.86
CA ALA A 465 -28.92 -0.96 28.05
C ALA A 465 -27.88 0.03 28.59
N ALA A 466 -26.61 -0.26 28.38
CA ALA A 466 -25.56 0.72 28.48
C ALA A 466 -25.59 1.63 27.22
N ARG A 467 -25.22 2.90 27.38
CA ARG A 467 -25.07 3.79 26.24
C ARG A 467 -23.99 3.22 25.32
N PRO A 468 -24.17 3.23 23.98
CA PRO A 468 -23.13 2.82 23.06
C PRO A 468 -21.87 3.65 23.30
N ALA A 469 -20.70 3.00 23.35
CA ALA A 469 -19.41 3.67 23.55
C ALA A 469 -19.13 4.76 22.49
N ASP A 470 -19.67 4.60 21.29
CA ASP A 470 -19.54 5.55 20.18
C ASP A 470 -20.43 6.79 20.30
N GLY A 471 -21.45 6.76 21.14
CA GLY A 471 -22.35 7.92 21.38
C GLY A 471 -21.62 9.15 21.92
N ASP A 472 -20.48 8.95 22.61
CA ASP A 472 -19.68 10.04 23.15
C ASP A 472 -18.82 10.75 22.08
N LYS A 473 -18.56 10.13 20.96
CA LYS A 473 -17.78 10.71 19.83
C LYS A 473 -18.48 11.92 19.20
N PHE A 474 -19.81 12.01 19.32
CA PHE A 474 -20.62 13.09 18.77
C PHE A 474 -21.04 14.15 19.80
N ARG A 475 -20.44 14.18 21.00
CA ARG A 475 -20.79 15.16 22.06
C ARG A 475 -20.14 16.53 21.90
N GLY A 476 -19.03 16.62 21.18
CA GLY A 476 -18.32 17.87 20.96
C GLY A 476 -18.90 18.73 19.84
N PRO A 477 -18.52 20.01 19.73
CA PRO A 477 -18.84 20.80 18.55
C PRO A 477 -18.19 20.17 17.31
N ALA A 478 -18.87 20.26 16.15
CA ALA A 478 -18.35 19.79 14.90
C ALA A 478 -17.03 20.50 14.56
N ALA A 479 -15.91 19.81 14.81
CA ALA A 479 -14.59 20.34 14.50
C ALA A 479 -14.22 20.16 13.01
N VAL A 480 -15.09 19.52 12.20
CA VAL A 480 -14.82 19.15 10.82
C VAL A 480 -15.52 20.11 9.88
N ALA A 481 -14.74 20.87 9.13
CA ALA A 481 -15.21 21.93 8.25
C ALA A 481 -15.96 21.47 6.98
N GLY A 482 -15.91 20.19 6.60
CA GLY A 482 -16.38 19.74 5.28
C GLY A 482 -17.80 19.18 5.23
N ASN A 483 -18.28 18.51 6.29
CA ASN A 483 -19.56 17.77 6.31
C ASN A 483 -20.35 18.03 7.60
N HIS A 484 -20.46 19.29 7.97
CA HIS A 484 -21.12 19.72 9.21
C HIS A 484 -22.58 19.26 9.33
N ASP A 485 -23.32 19.29 8.21
CA ASP A 485 -24.69 18.81 8.12
C ASP A 485 -24.84 17.32 8.42
N LEU A 486 -23.94 16.47 7.91
CA LEU A 486 -23.92 15.05 8.18
C LEU A 486 -23.52 14.75 9.63
N TYR A 487 -22.56 15.50 10.16
CA TYR A 487 -22.14 15.41 11.57
C TYR A 487 -23.32 15.74 12.51
N GLU A 488 -24.02 16.85 12.27
CA GLU A 488 -25.16 17.26 13.09
C GLU A 488 -26.35 16.28 12.96
N ARG A 489 -26.57 15.70 11.79
CA ARG A 489 -27.57 14.63 11.62
C ARG A 489 -27.20 13.37 12.41
N ALA A 490 -25.95 12.93 12.34
CA ALA A 490 -25.46 11.78 13.11
C ALA A 490 -25.58 12.06 14.62
N ARG A 491 -25.17 13.23 15.06
CA ARG A 491 -25.31 13.70 16.43
C ARG A 491 -26.74 13.69 16.92
N ALA A 492 -27.68 14.19 16.10
CA ALA A 492 -29.10 14.18 16.42
C ALA A 492 -29.66 12.75 16.61
N VAL A 493 -29.28 11.81 15.74
CA VAL A 493 -29.70 10.40 15.84
C VAL A 493 -29.13 9.75 17.11
N TYR A 494 -27.84 9.97 17.42
CA TYR A 494 -27.25 9.43 18.65
C TYR A 494 -27.85 10.09 19.91
N THR A 495 -28.16 11.39 19.88
CA THR A 495 -28.82 12.08 20.98
C THR A 495 -30.21 11.46 21.20
N GLN A 496 -30.98 11.26 20.12
CA GLN A 496 -32.29 10.64 20.19
C GLN A 496 -32.26 9.23 20.76
N LEU A 497 -31.23 8.42 20.36
CA LEU A 497 -31.02 7.09 20.90
C LEU A 497 -30.68 7.13 22.41
N ASN A 498 -29.78 8.00 22.82
CA ASN A 498 -29.39 8.15 24.21
C ASN A 498 -30.57 8.63 25.08
N ASP A 499 -31.36 9.58 24.59
CA ASP A 499 -32.56 10.08 25.28
C ASP A 499 -33.61 8.97 25.46
N ALA A 500 -33.77 8.11 24.44
CA ALA A 500 -34.68 6.96 24.51
C ALA A 500 -34.18 5.92 25.53
N ILE A 501 -32.88 5.64 25.58
CA ILE A 501 -32.27 4.74 26.58
C ILE A 501 -32.41 5.31 27.99
N ASP A 502 -32.17 6.59 28.18
CA ASP A 502 -32.32 7.26 29.46
C ASP A 502 -33.80 7.25 29.93
N ALA A 503 -34.73 7.53 29.02
CA ALA A 503 -36.17 7.46 29.32
C ALA A 503 -36.61 6.05 29.70
N ALA A 504 -36.14 5.01 28.98
CA ALA A 504 -36.42 3.62 29.30
C ALA A 504 -35.83 3.23 30.68
N ASN A 505 -34.61 3.65 30.99
CA ASN A 505 -33.98 3.38 32.29
C ASN A 505 -34.71 4.09 33.45
N VAL A 506 -35.21 5.31 33.22
CA VAL A 506 -36.02 6.03 34.22
C VAL A 506 -37.33 5.31 34.45
N GLN A 507 -38.03 4.90 33.39
CA GLN A 507 -39.27 4.11 33.54
C GLN A 507 -39.05 2.80 34.29
N LEU A 508 -37.99 2.07 33.90
CA LEU A 508 -37.65 0.83 34.60
C LEU A 508 -37.35 1.07 36.10
N SER A 509 -36.60 2.12 36.41
CA SER A 509 -36.29 2.50 37.80
C SER A 509 -37.56 2.82 38.61
N GLN A 510 -38.53 3.54 38.01
CA GLN A 510 -39.81 3.81 38.66
C GLN A 510 -40.61 2.56 38.91
N VAL A 511 -40.67 1.63 37.94
CA VAL A 511 -41.34 0.34 38.12
C VAL A 511 -40.65 -0.50 39.21
N LEU A 512 -39.32 -0.55 39.25
CA LEU A 512 -38.57 -1.26 40.25
C LEU A 512 -38.82 -0.71 41.66
N VAL A 513 -38.96 0.60 41.82
CA VAL A 513 -39.32 1.20 43.14
C VAL A 513 -40.69 0.71 43.59
N ILE A 514 -41.68 0.69 42.70
CA ILE A 514 -43.05 0.21 43.01
C ILE A 514 -43.00 -1.30 43.35
N VAL A 515 -42.38 -2.09 42.49
CA VAL A 515 -42.22 -3.54 42.70
C VAL A 515 -41.54 -3.86 44.03
N ASN A 516 -40.38 -3.20 44.31
CA ASN A 516 -39.67 -3.42 45.58
C ASN A 516 -40.51 -3.04 46.81
N LYS A 517 -41.30 -1.95 46.70
CA LYS A 517 -42.23 -1.57 47.78
C LYS A 517 -43.32 -2.62 47.98
N GLU A 518 -43.94 -3.12 46.90
CA GLU A 518 -44.96 -4.16 47.03
C GLU A 518 -44.38 -5.47 47.56
N LEU A 519 -43.23 -5.92 47.03
CA LEU A 519 -42.56 -7.12 47.52
C LEU A 519 -42.17 -7.01 48.98
N THR A 520 -41.76 -5.84 49.46
CA THR A 520 -41.49 -5.59 50.87
C THR A 520 -42.74 -5.71 51.70
N THR A 521 -43.89 -5.20 51.23
CA THR A 521 -45.16 -5.28 51.89
C THR A 521 -45.65 -6.72 51.98
N ILE A 522 -45.63 -7.47 50.89
CA ILE A 522 -46.00 -8.90 50.82
C ILE A 522 -45.13 -9.73 51.76
N ARG A 523 -43.81 -9.47 51.75
CA ARG A 523 -42.88 -10.14 52.66
C ARG A 523 -43.19 -9.89 54.12
N GLN A 524 -43.56 -8.66 54.48
CA GLN A 524 -43.92 -8.29 55.84
C GLN A 524 -45.23 -9.00 56.28
N GLU A 525 -46.23 -9.03 55.37
CA GLU A 525 -47.47 -9.76 55.64
C GLU A 525 -47.24 -11.26 55.81
N TRP A 526 -46.37 -11.85 54.97
CA TRP A 526 -45.98 -13.25 55.09
C TRP A 526 -45.30 -13.50 56.45
N PHE A 527 -44.39 -12.63 56.84
CA PHE A 527 -43.65 -12.74 58.09
C PHE A 527 -44.57 -12.68 59.32
N ASP A 528 -45.59 -11.87 59.27
CA ASP A 528 -46.60 -11.77 60.37
C ASP A 528 -47.44 -13.04 60.46
N ARG A 529 -47.83 -13.62 59.31
CA ARG A 529 -48.52 -14.92 59.26
C ARG A 529 -47.60 -16.05 59.73
N TYR A 530 -46.33 -16.05 59.37
CA TYR A 530 -45.35 -17.03 59.86
C TYR A 530 -45.15 -16.96 61.35
N LYS A 531 -45.09 -15.79 61.98
CA LYS A 531 -45.02 -15.63 63.43
C LYS A 531 -46.21 -16.17 64.12
N GLN A 532 -47.40 -15.99 63.54
CA GLN A 532 -48.63 -16.54 64.10
C GLN A 532 -48.62 -18.07 64.08
N PHE A 533 -48.22 -18.66 62.93
CA PHE A 533 -48.07 -20.13 62.82
C PHE A 533 -47.03 -20.67 63.78
N ASP A 534 -45.84 -20.02 63.88
CA ASP A 534 -44.76 -20.45 64.81
C ASP A 534 -45.17 -20.42 66.27
N ARG A 535 -46.01 -19.47 66.67
CA ARG A 535 -46.60 -19.46 68.03
C ARG A 535 -47.56 -20.63 68.21
N GLN A 536 -48.48 -20.88 67.30
CA GLN A 536 -49.39 -22.03 67.37
C GLN A 536 -48.67 -23.35 67.41
N LEU A 537 -47.61 -23.51 66.61
CA LEU A 537 -46.77 -24.70 66.64
C LEU A 537 -46.00 -24.86 67.98
N ALA A 538 -45.47 -23.73 68.53
CA ALA A 538 -44.86 -23.76 69.84
C ALA A 538 -45.82 -24.15 70.97
N GLU A 539 -47.08 -23.65 70.93
CA GLU A 539 -48.10 -24.04 71.92
C GLU A 539 -48.51 -25.51 71.72
N ALA A 540 -48.65 -26.02 70.54
CA ALA A 540 -48.94 -27.43 70.25
C ALA A 540 -47.85 -28.37 70.77
N VAL A 541 -46.59 -28.08 70.59
CA VAL A 541 -45.42 -28.81 71.00
C VAL A 541 -45.33 -28.77 72.54
N SER A 542 -45.61 -27.60 73.18
CA SER A 542 -45.54 -27.53 74.67
C SER A 542 -46.67 -28.31 75.40
N ARG A 543 -47.74 -28.64 74.69
CA ARG A 543 -48.82 -29.49 75.28
C ARG A 543 -48.46 -30.97 75.26
N ILE A 544 -47.49 -31.42 74.47
CA ILE A 544 -47.05 -32.82 74.36
C ILE A 544 -45.82 -33.07 75.25
N ASP A 545 -45.00 -32.06 75.59
CA ASP A 545 -43.76 -32.16 76.34
C ASP A 545 -43.96 -31.77 77.76
N VAL A 546 -44.32 -32.84 78.57
CA VAL A 546 -44.54 -32.68 80.04
C VAL A 546 -43.21 -32.45 80.80
N ASP A 547 -42.04 -32.81 80.28
CA ASP A 547 -40.74 -32.69 80.92
C ASP A 547 -39.83 -31.59 80.42
N ASN A 548 -40.23 -30.83 79.38
CA ASN A 548 -39.81 -29.48 78.97
C ASN A 548 -38.29 -29.26 78.61
N LYS A 549 -37.47 -30.23 78.32
CA LYS A 549 -36.03 -30.00 78.08
C LYS A 549 -35.46 -30.55 76.76
N GLY A 550 -36.19 -31.34 75.99
CA GLY A 550 -35.65 -32.01 74.78
C GLY A 550 -36.35 -31.64 73.53
N LEU A 551 -37.69 -31.57 73.50
CA LEU A 551 -38.49 -31.38 72.30
C LEU A 551 -38.37 -29.97 71.67
N SER A 552 -38.15 -28.92 72.49
CA SER A 552 -37.97 -27.54 71.99
C SER A 552 -36.65 -27.39 71.22
N ALA A 553 -35.59 -28.06 71.71
CA ALA A 553 -34.29 -28.04 70.95
C ALA A 553 -34.35 -28.88 69.71
N LEU A 554 -35.05 -30.02 69.68
CA LEU A 554 -35.28 -30.84 68.48
C LEU A 554 -36.14 -30.11 67.43
N ARG A 555 -37.19 -29.39 67.92
CA ARG A 555 -37.99 -28.51 67.01
C ARG A 555 -37.13 -27.44 66.35
N THR A 556 -36.32 -26.71 67.05
CA THR A 556 -35.42 -25.69 66.51
C THR A 556 -34.51 -26.34 65.48
N ARG A 557 -33.96 -27.49 65.77
CA ARG A 557 -33.08 -28.20 64.85
C ARG A 557 -33.81 -28.70 63.57
N LEU A 558 -35.06 -29.16 63.75
CA LEU A 558 -35.92 -29.52 62.59
C LEU A 558 -36.17 -28.34 61.68
N ILE A 559 -36.53 -27.18 62.25
CA ILE A 559 -36.76 -25.94 61.50
C ILE A 559 -35.47 -25.50 60.77
N GLU A 560 -34.31 -25.54 61.40
CA GLU A 560 -33.04 -25.23 60.83
C GLU A 560 -32.75 -26.14 59.61
N LEU A 561 -32.85 -27.44 59.73
CA LEU A 561 -32.58 -28.40 58.69
C LEU A 561 -33.58 -28.31 57.56
N GLN A 562 -34.87 -28.06 57.82
CA GLN A 562 -35.86 -27.81 56.75
C GLN A 562 -35.58 -26.54 56.02
N THR A 563 -35.16 -25.49 56.73
CA THR A 563 -34.78 -24.21 56.06
C THR A 563 -33.52 -24.38 55.21
N GLU A 564 -32.54 -25.15 55.71
CA GLU A 564 -31.31 -25.47 54.97
C GLU A 564 -31.61 -26.30 53.73
N LYS A 565 -32.43 -27.36 53.85
CA LYS A 565 -32.90 -28.18 52.73
C LYS A 565 -33.63 -27.33 51.68
N ALA A 566 -34.54 -26.42 52.09
CA ALA A 566 -35.25 -25.56 51.19
C ALA A 566 -34.30 -24.63 50.41
N LYS A 567 -33.28 -24.05 51.04
CA LYS A 567 -32.25 -23.23 50.40
C LYS A 567 -31.43 -24.06 49.39
N LEU A 568 -31.02 -25.27 49.73
CA LEU A 568 -30.29 -26.16 48.86
C LEU A 568 -31.14 -26.59 47.64
N ASN A 569 -32.42 -26.90 47.83
CA ASN A 569 -33.32 -27.20 46.73
C ASN A 569 -33.50 -25.99 45.77
N THR A 570 -33.62 -24.77 46.32
CA THR A 570 -33.66 -23.56 45.49
C THR A 570 -32.38 -23.41 44.68
N GLN A 571 -31.23 -23.67 45.28
CA GLN A 571 -29.95 -23.65 44.56
C GLN A 571 -29.86 -24.73 43.47
N GLN A 572 -30.41 -25.92 43.75
CA GLN A 572 -30.46 -27.03 42.77
C GLN A 572 -31.36 -26.67 41.60
N THR A 573 -32.51 -26.03 41.83
CA THR A 573 -33.38 -25.53 40.79
C THR A 573 -32.65 -24.45 39.94
N GLN A 574 -32.02 -23.48 40.61
CA GLN A 574 -31.24 -22.44 39.92
C GLN A 574 -30.11 -23.04 39.11
N LEU A 575 -29.41 -24.07 39.65
CA LEU A 575 -28.36 -24.76 38.89
C LEU A 575 -28.93 -25.39 37.60
N ASN A 576 -30.03 -26.13 37.71
CA ASN A 576 -30.57 -26.93 36.62
C ASN A 576 -31.36 -26.11 35.59
N GLU A 577 -32.10 -25.06 36.01
CA GLU A 577 -33.00 -24.29 35.14
C GLU A 577 -32.39 -23.01 34.60
N GLU A 578 -31.36 -22.44 35.26
CA GLU A 578 -30.76 -21.19 34.84
C GLU A 578 -29.28 -21.34 34.45
N LEU A 579 -28.44 -21.91 35.36
CA LEU A 579 -27.00 -21.87 35.14
C LEU A 579 -26.55 -22.86 34.08
N LEU A 580 -26.98 -24.12 34.11
CA LEU A 580 -26.60 -25.13 33.13
C LEU A 580 -27.13 -24.79 31.72
N PRO A 581 -28.43 -24.41 31.53
CA PRO A 581 -28.89 -23.94 30.21
C PRO A 581 -28.19 -22.68 29.75
N GLY A 582 -27.92 -21.72 30.66
CA GLY A 582 -27.20 -20.50 30.35
C GLY A 582 -25.77 -20.76 29.87
N LEU A 583 -25.08 -21.73 30.46
CA LEU A 583 -23.76 -22.16 30.02
C LEU A 583 -23.78 -22.76 28.61
N ILE A 584 -24.79 -23.61 28.32
CA ILE A 584 -24.96 -24.21 26.99
C ILE A 584 -25.16 -23.11 25.95
N THR A 585 -26.09 -22.19 26.20
CA THR A 585 -26.35 -21.05 25.30
C THR A 585 -25.10 -20.17 25.09
N ALA A 586 -24.33 -19.89 26.14
CA ALA A 586 -23.11 -19.11 26.06
C ALA A 586 -22.02 -19.83 25.23
N LYS A 587 -21.91 -21.15 25.35
CA LYS A 587 -20.98 -21.98 24.54
C LYS A 587 -21.42 -22.04 23.08
N GLU A 588 -22.71 -22.18 22.78
CA GLU A 588 -23.23 -22.14 21.40
C GLU A 588 -22.97 -20.78 20.76
N HIS A 589 -23.26 -19.69 21.44
CA HIS A 589 -22.98 -18.35 20.95
C HIS A 589 -21.47 -18.13 20.71
N ARG A 590 -20.59 -18.73 21.55
CA ARG A 590 -19.15 -18.69 21.32
C ARG A 590 -18.75 -19.33 20.01
N GLU A 591 -19.35 -20.44 19.63
CA GLU A 591 -19.08 -21.11 18.35
C GLU A 591 -19.48 -20.25 17.15
N GLU A 592 -20.57 -19.50 17.23
CA GLU A 592 -20.97 -18.53 16.21
C GLU A 592 -19.92 -17.43 16.06
N LEU A 593 -19.48 -16.84 17.16
CA LEU A 593 -18.44 -15.79 17.19
C LEU A 593 -17.09 -16.28 16.65
N ILE A 594 -16.71 -17.52 16.97
CA ILE A 594 -15.50 -18.16 16.42
C ILE A 594 -15.62 -18.32 14.91
N SER A 595 -16.80 -18.72 14.42
CA SER A 595 -17.04 -18.82 12.98
C SER A 595 -16.89 -17.46 12.29
N GLU A 596 -17.44 -16.38 12.85
CA GLU A 596 -17.30 -15.02 12.34
C GLU A 596 -15.82 -14.59 12.29
N LEU A 597 -15.05 -14.86 13.36
CA LEU A 597 -13.61 -14.56 13.42
C LEU A 597 -12.83 -15.31 12.32
N LEU A 598 -13.07 -16.62 12.21
CA LEU A 598 -12.37 -17.45 11.22
C LEU A 598 -12.74 -17.07 9.78
N ASP A 599 -13.99 -16.68 9.53
CA ASP A 599 -14.42 -16.22 8.21
C ASP A 599 -13.77 -14.87 7.84
N ALA A 600 -13.65 -13.94 8.79
CA ALA A 600 -12.93 -12.68 8.58
C ALA A 600 -11.44 -12.94 8.23
N ARG A 601 -10.76 -13.79 9.00
CA ARG A 601 -9.36 -14.19 8.76
C ARG A 601 -9.19 -14.90 7.42
N LYS A 602 -10.09 -15.83 7.08
CA LYS A 602 -10.08 -16.53 5.81
C LYS A 602 -10.30 -15.59 4.61
N ALA A 603 -11.17 -14.60 4.75
CA ALA A 603 -11.40 -13.59 3.73
C ALA A 603 -10.16 -12.71 3.53
N ARG A 604 -9.52 -12.24 4.62
CA ARG A 604 -8.24 -11.53 4.60
C ARG A 604 -7.17 -12.36 3.87
N ARG A 605 -7.02 -13.63 4.25
CA ARG A 605 -6.06 -14.54 3.61
C ARG A 605 -6.32 -14.75 2.12
N ARG A 606 -7.59 -14.89 1.69
CA ARG A 606 -7.94 -14.98 0.27
C ARG A 606 -7.52 -13.73 -0.49
N ARG A 607 -7.73 -12.54 0.08
CA ARG A 607 -7.34 -11.28 -0.53
C ARG A 607 -5.82 -11.21 -0.76
N ARG A 608 -5.03 -11.64 0.24
CA ARG A 608 -3.57 -11.78 0.14
C ARG A 608 -3.15 -12.78 -0.94
N ASP A 609 -3.78 -13.95 -0.98
CA ASP A 609 -3.46 -15.01 -1.96
C ASP A 609 -3.76 -14.59 -3.40
N ASP A 610 -4.85 -13.90 -3.64
CA ASP A 610 -5.19 -13.37 -4.96
C ASP A 610 -4.19 -12.28 -5.39
N ARG A 611 -3.75 -11.45 -4.46
CA ARG A 611 -2.68 -10.47 -4.70
C ARG A 611 -1.37 -11.16 -5.06
N ILE A 612 -0.98 -12.17 -4.32
CA ILE A 612 0.24 -12.96 -4.55
C ILE A 612 0.21 -13.63 -5.94
N LYS A 613 -0.94 -14.16 -6.36
CA LYS A 613 -1.11 -14.73 -7.71
C LYS A 613 -0.89 -13.68 -8.80
N ALA A 614 -1.45 -12.47 -8.62
CA ALA A 614 -1.25 -11.35 -9.53
C ALA A 614 0.22 -10.93 -9.60
N LEU A 615 0.88 -10.75 -8.45
CA LEU A 615 2.30 -10.42 -8.37
C LEU A 615 3.19 -11.47 -9.04
N ASN A 616 2.95 -12.76 -8.78
CA ASN A 616 3.71 -13.85 -9.41
C ASN A 616 3.65 -13.80 -10.95
N LYS A 617 2.51 -13.40 -11.51
CA LYS A 617 2.35 -13.21 -12.95
C LYS A 617 3.19 -12.04 -13.47
N LEU A 618 3.21 -10.92 -12.74
CA LEU A 618 3.93 -9.69 -13.12
C LEU A 618 5.45 -9.83 -13.00
N MET A 619 5.93 -10.67 -12.07
CA MET A 619 7.37 -10.85 -11.81
C MET A 619 8.07 -11.77 -12.82
N GLY A 620 7.37 -12.28 -13.85
CA GLY A 620 7.98 -13.07 -14.94
C GLY A 620 8.72 -14.33 -14.48
N GLY A 621 8.39 -14.86 -13.30
CA GLY A 621 9.00 -16.06 -12.77
C GLY A 621 10.42 -15.90 -12.19
N ILE A 622 10.93 -14.70 -12.00
CA ILE A 622 12.21 -14.43 -11.30
C ILE A 622 12.03 -14.59 -9.79
N VAL A 623 10.98 -14.02 -9.25
CA VAL A 623 10.57 -14.17 -7.85
C VAL A 623 9.28 -14.97 -7.81
N ARG A 624 9.14 -15.85 -6.83
CA ARG A 624 7.93 -16.61 -6.57
C ARG A 624 7.54 -16.47 -5.12
N ILE A 625 6.30 -16.05 -4.88
CA ILE A 625 5.72 -15.88 -3.55
C ILE A 625 4.66 -16.94 -3.33
N LYS A 626 4.62 -17.54 -2.15
CA LYS A 626 3.61 -18.52 -1.72
C LYS A 626 3.15 -18.22 -0.30
N MET A 627 1.85 -18.31 -0.06
CA MET A 627 1.32 -18.35 1.30
C MET A 627 1.70 -19.68 1.95
N LEU A 628 2.25 -19.63 3.14
CA LEU A 628 2.46 -20.80 3.99
C LEU A 628 1.22 -21.02 4.88
N PRO A 629 0.94 -22.24 5.33
CA PRO A 629 -0.06 -22.47 6.35
C PRO A 629 0.28 -21.68 7.62
N GLU A 630 -0.75 -21.31 8.37
CA GLU A 630 -0.58 -20.78 9.72
C GLU A 630 0.25 -21.77 10.53
N ASN A 631 1.42 -21.36 10.98
CA ASN A 631 2.25 -22.17 11.88
C ASN A 631 2.00 -21.71 13.29
N GLY A 632 1.90 -22.69 14.22
CA GLY A 632 1.87 -22.43 15.66
C GLY A 632 3.10 -21.61 16.03
N ASP A 633 2.88 -20.31 16.26
CA ASP A 633 3.92 -19.34 16.52
C ASP A 633 4.43 -19.49 17.96
N SER A 634 5.60 -18.95 18.22
CA SER A 634 6.16 -18.83 19.57
C SER A 634 5.21 -18.17 20.56
N SER A 635 4.28 -17.32 20.08
CA SER A 635 3.22 -16.67 20.86
C SER A 635 2.23 -17.68 21.45
N TYR A 636 1.74 -18.65 20.67
CA TYR A 636 0.81 -19.68 21.17
C TYR A 636 1.45 -20.53 22.27
N LEU A 637 2.70 -20.95 22.07
CA LEU A 637 3.44 -21.72 23.08
C LEU A 637 3.70 -20.88 24.34
N ALA A 638 4.00 -19.61 24.18
CA ALA A 638 4.23 -18.69 25.29
C ALA A 638 2.97 -18.52 26.16
N GLU A 639 1.82 -18.23 25.51
CA GLU A 639 0.54 -18.08 26.20
C GLU A 639 0.08 -19.37 26.87
N LEU A 640 0.13 -20.51 26.15
CA LEU A 640 -0.22 -21.80 26.74
C LEU A 640 0.70 -22.15 27.90
N SER A 641 2.00 -21.84 27.83
CA SER A 641 2.96 -22.06 28.90
C SER A 641 2.68 -21.16 30.12
N ALA A 642 2.23 -19.92 29.89
CA ALA A 642 1.84 -19.01 30.96
C ALA A 642 0.60 -19.54 31.73
N ILE A 643 -0.41 -19.99 30.98
CA ILE A 643 -1.63 -20.60 31.54
C ILE A 643 -1.30 -21.90 32.31
N ALA A 644 -0.47 -22.78 31.72
CA ALA A 644 -0.08 -24.05 32.34
C ALA A 644 0.94 -23.91 33.48
N LYS A 645 1.33 -22.70 33.86
CA LYS A 645 2.32 -22.46 34.92
C LYS A 645 1.84 -23.02 36.26
N GLY A 646 2.57 -23.99 36.78
CA GLY A 646 2.24 -24.69 38.05
C GLY A 646 1.49 -26.01 37.87
N SER A 647 1.11 -26.41 36.66
CA SER A 647 0.48 -27.72 36.36
C SER A 647 1.44 -28.90 36.43
N ARG A 648 2.74 -28.69 36.59
CA ARG A 648 3.81 -29.69 36.50
C ARG A 648 3.99 -30.30 35.09
N LEU A 649 3.30 -29.82 34.10
CA LEU A 649 3.51 -30.21 32.70
C LEU A 649 4.88 -29.72 32.18
N ARG A 650 5.55 -30.56 31.42
CA ARG A 650 6.86 -30.22 30.86
C ARG A 650 6.71 -29.45 29.55
N GLY A 651 7.64 -28.51 29.29
CA GLY A 651 7.65 -27.74 28.07
C GLY A 651 7.47 -28.51 26.74
N PRO A 652 8.15 -29.68 26.55
CA PRO A 652 7.95 -30.52 25.38
C PRO A 652 6.52 -31.01 25.15
N VAL A 653 5.73 -31.22 26.22
CA VAL A 653 4.31 -31.64 26.11
C VAL A 653 3.48 -30.49 25.57
N LEU A 654 3.66 -29.28 26.10
CA LEU A 654 2.98 -28.07 25.64
C LEU A 654 3.36 -27.74 24.20
N GLN A 655 4.64 -27.87 23.87
CA GLN A 655 5.12 -27.68 22.51
C GLN A 655 4.46 -28.66 21.53
N GLN A 656 4.36 -29.96 21.90
CA GLN A 656 3.70 -30.99 21.09
C GLN A 656 2.20 -30.66 20.87
N ILE A 657 1.52 -30.12 21.89
CA ILE A 657 0.14 -29.66 21.75
C ILE A 657 0.07 -28.50 20.74
N CYS A 658 0.93 -27.50 20.89
CA CYS A 658 0.93 -26.32 19.99
C CYS A 658 1.26 -26.66 18.53
N GLU A 659 2.19 -27.60 18.32
CA GLU A 659 2.60 -28.02 16.97
C GLU A 659 1.51 -28.81 16.21
N LYS A 660 0.64 -29.53 16.94
CA LYS A 660 -0.31 -30.45 16.33
C LYS A 660 -1.77 -30.07 16.49
N SER A 661 -2.08 -29.14 17.38
CA SER A 661 -3.45 -28.67 17.61
C SER A 661 -3.52 -27.15 17.57
N MET A 662 -4.33 -26.62 16.67
CA MET A 662 -4.61 -25.20 16.62
C MET A 662 -5.32 -24.74 17.89
N PRO A 663 -5.12 -23.49 18.37
CA PRO A 663 -5.74 -22.96 19.59
C PRO A 663 -7.26 -23.13 19.61
N VAL A 664 -7.92 -22.83 18.49
CA VAL A 664 -9.39 -22.99 18.36
C VAL A 664 -9.84 -24.42 18.62
N LYS A 665 -9.09 -25.41 18.12
CA LYS A 665 -9.43 -26.83 18.34
C LYS A 665 -9.19 -27.25 19.77
N LEU A 666 -8.06 -26.87 20.36
CA LEU A 666 -7.74 -27.18 21.75
C LEU A 666 -8.81 -26.67 22.71
N VAL A 667 -9.21 -25.41 22.54
CA VAL A 667 -10.23 -24.79 23.41
C VAL A 667 -11.62 -25.41 23.17
N ARG A 668 -11.97 -25.77 21.93
CA ARG A 668 -13.22 -26.52 21.65
C ARG A 668 -13.26 -27.85 22.39
N SER A 669 -12.18 -28.60 22.31
CA SER A 669 -12.08 -29.86 23.05
C SER A 669 -12.18 -29.67 24.56
N PHE A 670 -11.59 -28.62 25.11
CA PHE A 670 -11.74 -28.25 26.53
C PHE A 670 -13.22 -27.97 26.88
N LEU A 671 -13.91 -27.12 26.10
CA LEU A 671 -15.32 -26.78 26.36
C LEU A 671 -16.27 -27.96 26.20
N ALA A 672 -15.88 -28.96 25.37
CA ALA A 672 -16.62 -30.21 25.19
C ALA A 672 -16.20 -31.32 26.18
N GLY A 673 -15.14 -31.12 26.97
CA GLY A 673 -14.55 -32.19 27.81
C GLY A 673 -13.91 -33.33 27.01
N ASP A 674 -13.55 -33.09 25.73
CA ASP A 674 -13.03 -34.10 24.81
C ASP A 674 -11.50 -34.24 24.94
N ILE A 675 -11.08 -34.95 25.99
CA ILE A 675 -9.66 -35.26 26.24
C ILE A 675 -9.13 -36.22 25.17
N ASP A 676 -9.90 -37.24 24.81
CA ASP A 676 -9.48 -38.29 23.86
C ASP A 676 -9.24 -37.70 22.46
N GLY A 677 -10.08 -36.74 22.02
CA GLY A 677 -9.88 -36.03 20.77
C GLY A 677 -8.56 -35.24 20.71
N VAL A 678 -8.18 -34.59 21.82
CA VAL A 678 -6.88 -33.92 21.93
C VAL A 678 -5.74 -34.93 21.89
N CYS A 679 -5.85 -36.06 22.61
CA CYS A 679 -4.85 -37.11 22.59
C CYS A 679 -4.65 -37.72 21.21
N ALA A 680 -5.73 -37.98 20.49
CA ALA A 680 -5.69 -38.51 19.12
C ALA A 680 -5.05 -37.52 18.14
N ALA A 681 -5.35 -36.23 18.25
CA ALA A 681 -4.82 -35.20 17.39
C ALA A 681 -3.33 -34.91 17.65
N THR A 682 -2.92 -34.88 18.93
CA THR A 682 -1.59 -34.41 19.33
C THR A 682 -0.60 -35.56 19.57
N GLY A 683 -1.09 -36.72 19.93
CA GLY A 683 -0.29 -37.86 20.39
C GLY A 683 0.24 -37.68 21.82
N VAL A 684 -0.34 -36.77 22.59
CA VAL A 684 -0.03 -36.55 24.03
C VAL A 684 -0.82 -37.53 24.84
N GLU A 685 -0.22 -38.03 25.94
CA GLU A 685 -0.86 -39.00 26.85
C GLU A 685 -2.09 -38.37 27.54
N HIS A 686 -3.16 -39.17 27.74
CA HIS A 686 -4.43 -38.77 28.34
C HIS A 686 -4.24 -38.00 29.65
N LYS A 687 -3.41 -38.51 30.54
CA LYS A 687 -3.12 -37.91 31.85
C LYS A 687 -2.57 -36.48 31.74
N HIS A 688 -1.78 -36.19 30.72
CA HIS A 688 -1.23 -34.84 30.54
C HIS A 688 -2.29 -33.86 30.07
N VAL A 689 -3.19 -34.26 29.17
CA VAL A 689 -4.30 -33.43 28.70
C VAL A 689 -5.30 -33.21 29.84
N GLU A 690 -5.65 -34.26 30.58
CA GLU A 690 -6.47 -34.17 31.77
C GLU A 690 -5.90 -33.20 32.80
N THR A 691 -4.60 -33.34 33.14
CA THR A 691 -3.90 -32.40 34.03
C THR A 691 -3.95 -30.94 33.53
N LEU A 692 -3.88 -30.70 32.25
CA LEU A 692 -4.01 -29.35 31.70
C LEU A 692 -5.42 -28.78 31.90
N PHE A 693 -6.44 -29.58 31.59
CA PHE A 693 -7.84 -29.13 31.68
C PHE A 693 -8.28 -28.94 33.13
N GLU A 694 -7.90 -29.85 34.03
CA GLU A 694 -8.13 -29.71 35.46
C GLU A 694 -7.44 -28.46 36.01
N HIS A 695 -6.18 -28.25 35.66
CA HIS A 695 -5.42 -27.06 36.09
C HIS A 695 -6.07 -25.75 35.66
N VAL A 696 -6.56 -25.67 34.43
CA VAL A 696 -7.27 -24.49 33.89
C VAL A 696 -8.53 -24.22 34.71
N THR A 697 -9.30 -25.26 35.02
CA THR A 697 -10.55 -25.17 35.80
C THR A 697 -10.29 -24.79 37.26
N GLU A 698 -9.37 -25.49 37.92
CA GLU A 698 -9.09 -25.34 39.36
C GLU A 698 -8.43 -24.01 39.69
N ARG A 699 -7.59 -23.47 38.81
CA ARG A 699 -6.94 -22.17 38.99
C ARG A 699 -7.81 -20.99 38.62
N GLY A 700 -8.96 -21.22 37.97
CA GLY A 700 -9.83 -20.14 37.48
C GLY A 700 -9.25 -19.40 36.30
N THR A 701 -8.36 -20.03 35.52
CA THR A 701 -7.76 -19.46 34.27
C THR A 701 -8.54 -19.82 33.02
N VAL A 702 -9.82 -20.15 33.18
CA VAL A 702 -10.72 -20.48 32.05
C VAL A 702 -10.80 -19.33 31.05
N GLU A 703 -10.94 -18.10 31.54
CA GLU A 703 -10.99 -16.92 30.66
C GLU A 703 -9.73 -16.81 29.80
N ASP A 704 -8.54 -16.91 30.41
CA ASP A 704 -7.25 -16.84 29.69
C ASP A 704 -7.14 -18.00 28.68
N PHE A 705 -7.60 -19.20 29.04
CA PHE A 705 -7.60 -20.35 28.15
C PHE A 705 -8.55 -20.15 26.94
N LEU A 706 -9.71 -19.57 27.17
CA LEU A 706 -10.65 -19.21 26.11
C LEU A 706 -10.07 -18.13 25.17
N GLN A 707 -9.26 -17.20 25.69
CA GLN A 707 -8.60 -16.17 24.88
C GLN A 707 -7.59 -16.76 23.88
N LEU A 708 -7.08 -17.98 24.08
CA LEU A 708 -6.24 -18.64 23.07
C LEU A 708 -6.92 -18.73 21.69
N GLN A 709 -8.25 -18.79 21.64
CA GLN A 709 -8.98 -18.83 20.36
C GLN A 709 -8.89 -17.51 19.59
N THR A 710 -8.59 -16.41 20.24
CA THR A 710 -8.48 -15.09 19.64
C THR A 710 -7.06 -14.78 19.13
N LEU A 711 -6.07 -15.63 19.43
CA LEU A 711 -4.70 -15.45 18.97
C LEU A 711 -4.66 -15.34 17.43
N ASP A 712 -4.05 -14.28 16.92
CA ASP A 712 -3.75 -14.14 15.50
C ASP A 712 -2.47 -14.92 15.19
N LEU A 713 -2.64 -16.14 14.69
CA LEU A 713 -1.56 -16.93 14.15
C LEU A 713 -1.25 -16.37 12.76
N GLN A 714 -0.21 -15.58 12.66
CA GLN A 714 0.13 -14.87 11.44
C GLN A 714 0.35 -15.81 10.26
N ASP A 715 -0.20 -15.44 9.11
CA ASP A 715 0.08 -16.11 7.84
C ASP A 715 1.57 -16.09 7.56
N GLY A 716 2.14 -17.23 7.23
CA GLY A 716 3.52 -17.32 6.75
C GLY A 716 3.63 -16.95 5.27
N LEU A 717 4.77 -16.39 4.89
CA LEU A 717 5.08 -16.08 3.51
C LEU A 717 6.43 -16.70 3.11
N SER A 718 6.42 -17.53 2.06
CA SER A 718 7.64 -18.02 1.41
C SER A 718 7.92 -17.15 0.20
N VAL A 719 9.09 -16.56 0.15
CA VAL A 719 9.62 -15.84 -1.02
C VAL A 719 10.80 -16.63 -1.54
N GLU A 720 10.75 -16.98 -2.81
CA GLU A 720 11.79 -17.75 -3.50
C GLU A 720 12.30 -16.95 -4.70
N PHE A 721 13.58 -16.98 -4.95
CA PHE A 721 14.26 -16.26 -6.02
C PHE A 721 15.04 -17.24 -6.91
N ARG A 722 15.08 -16.99 -8.21
CA ARG A 722 16.00 -17.66 -9.14
C ARG A 722 16.78 -16.64 -9.96
N LYS A 723 18.05 -16.90 -10.18
CA LYS A 723 18.93 -15.98 -10.88
C LYS A 723 18.70 -15.99 -12.41
N HIS A 724 18.53 -17.18 -13.00
CA HIS A 724 18.24 -17.32 -14.42
C HIS A 724 17.03 -18.25 -14.62
N SER A 725 16.39 -18.17 -15.78
CA SER A 725 15.18 -18.94 -16.09
C SER A 725 15.35 -20.46 -15.93
N ASN A 726 16.57 -20.96 -16.14
CA ASN A 726 16.90 -22.38 -16.02
C ASN A 726 17.33 -22.81 -14.61
N ASP A 727 17.51 -21.87 -13.68
CA ASP A 727 17.92 -22.17 -12.31
C ASP A 727 16.75 -22.64 -11.46
N GLY A 728 17.05 -23.43 -10.42
CA GLY A 728 16.10 -23.77 -9.38
C GLY A 728 15.79 -22.57 -8.49
N TYR A 729 14.59 -22.52 -7.91
CA TYR A 729 14.23 -21.52 -6.92
C TYR A 729 14.96 -21.75 -5.59
N VAL A 730 15.48 -20.69 -5.01
CA VAL A 730 16.15 -20.69 -3.70
C VAL A 730 15.32 -19.84 -2.72
N PRO A 731 14.96 -20.38 -1.54
CA PRO A 731 14.27 -19.61 -0.50
C PRO A 731 15.06 -18.37 -0.07
N ILE A 732 14.35 -17.27 0.20
CA ILE A 732 14.96 -15.97 0.53
C ILE A 732 15.90 -16.05 1.76
N GLU A 733 15.62 -16.95 2.69
CA GLU A 733 16.43 -17.15 3.90
C GLU A 733 17.87 -17.61 3.57
N ARG A 734 18.04 -18.35 2.48
CA ARG A 734 19.31 -18.92 2.01
C ARG A 734 20.06 -18.02 1.04
N LEU A 735 19.46 -16.92 0.61
CA LEU A 735 20.05 -16.00 -0.35
C LEU A 735 21.12 -15.11 0.30
N ALA A 736 22.11 -14.68 -0.49
CA ALA A 736 23.01 -13.62 -0.12
C ALA A 736 22.25 -12.28 0.04
N HIS A 737 22.81 -11.37 0.84
CA HIS A 737 22.18 -10.10 1.20
C HIS A 737 21.66 -9.31 -0.01
N GLY A 738 22.47 -9.08 -1.03
CA GLY A 738 22.05 -8.39 -2.26
C GLY A 738 20.93 -9.10 -3.02
N GLN A 739 20.92 -10.45 -3.04
CA GLN A 739 19.84 -11.21 -3.67
C GLN A 739 18.50 -11.04 -2.94
N LYS A 740 18.54 -10.97 -1.62
CA LYS A 740 17.36 -10.69 -0.80
C LYS A 740 16.77 -9.31 -1.14
N CYS A 741 17.61 -8.29 -1.19
CA CYS A 741 17.19 -6.93 -1.57
C CYS A 741 16.65 -6.89 -3.00
N THR A 742 17.32 -7.57 -3.95
CA THR A 742 16.83 -7.68 -5.34
C THR A 742 15.42 -8.29 -5.39
N ALA A 743 15.17 -9.37 -4.65
CA ALA A 743 13.85 -10.01 -4.64
C ALA A 743 12.75 -9.06 -4.12
N ILE A 744 13.02 -8.32 -3.04
CA ILE A 744 12.07 -7.34 -2.49
C ILE A 744 11.84 -6.17 -3.45
N LEU A 745 12.90 -5.64 -4.07
CA LEU A 745 12.77 -4.57 -5.06
C LEU A 745 11.97 -5.00 -6.29
N ILE A 746 12.15 -6.22 -6.78
CA ILE A 746 11.35 -6.77 -7.89
C ILE A 746 9.87 -6.84 -7.50
N ILE A 747 9.56 -7.25 -6.27
CA ILE A 747 8.19 -7.26 -5.76
C ILE A 747 7.63 -5.83 -5.73
N ALA A 748 8.36 -4.88 -5.14
CA ALA A 748 7.95 -3.49 -5.03
C ALA A 748 7.75 -2.79 -6.39
N LEU A 749 8.61 -3.11 -7.38
CA LEU A 749 8.50 -2.60 -8.74
C LEU A 749 7.34 -3.22 -9.52
N ALA A 750 7.07 -4.52 -9.31
CA ALA A 750 6.01 -5.22 -10.02
C ALA A 750 4.62 -4.77 -9.58
N ASP A 751 4.50 -4.07 -8.47
CA ASP A 751 3.25 -3.80 -7.79
C ASP A 751 2.84 -2.35 -7.79
N GLY A 752 1.56 -2.13 -8.10
CA GLY A 752 0.86 -0.87 -7.88
C GLY A 752 1.03 0.19 -8.98
N ASN A 753 0.11 1.16 -8.94
CA ASN A 753 0.11 2.36 -9.77
C ASN A 753 0.43 3.63 -8.96
N ASP A 754 0.66 3.47 -7.65
CA ASP A 754 0.99 4.58 -6.77
C ASP A 754 2.46 4.97 -6.89
N PRO A 755 2.85 6.22 -6.62
CA PRO A 755 4.23 6.64 -6.66
C PRO A 755 5.13 5.75 -5.82
N LEU A 756 6.26 5.29 -6.39
CA LEU A 756 7.27 4.49 -5.71
C LEU A 756 8.49 5.38 -5.39
N ILE A 757 8.76 5.52 -4.10
CA ILE A 757 9.81 6.40 -3.60
C ILE A 757 10.83 5.54 -2.84
N ILE A 758 12.10 5.54 -3.29
CA ILE A 758 13.14 4.70 -2.66
C ILE A 758 14.41 5.52 -2.40
N ASP A 759 14.90 5.43 -1.18
CA ASP A 759 16.22 5.96 -0.82
C ASP A 759 17.29 4.88 -1.06
N GLN A 760 18.13 5.12 -2.05
CA GLN A 760 19.27 4.30 -2.47
C GLN A 760 18.85 2.85 -2.81
N PRO A 761 18.03 2.63 -3.88
CA PRO A 761 17.63 1.28 -4.30
C PRO A 761 18.83 0.40 -4.69
N GLU A 762 19.97 1.00 -5.01
CA GLU A 762 21.22 0.29 -5.32
C GLU A 762 21.99 -0.21 -4.09
N ASP A 763 21.64 0.22 -2.87
CA ASP A 763 22.33 -0.21 -1.65
C ASP A 763 22.23 -1.73 -1.52
N ALA A 764 23.36 -2.37 -1.30
CA ALA A 764 23.53 -3.82 -1.26
C ALA A 764 23.33 -4.57 -2.58
N LEU A 765 23.12 -3.90 -3.72
CA LEU A 765 23.05 -4.54 -5.03
C LEU A 765 24.40 -4.57 -5.75
N HIS A 766 24.65 -5.64 -6.49
CA HIS A 766 25.78 -5.75 -7.37
C HIS A 766 25.49 -5.05 -8.71
N ALA A 767 26.43 -4.27 -9.24
CA ALA A 767 26.20 -3.44 -10.44
C ALA A 767 25.58 -4.18 -11.65
N PRO A 768 26.02 -5.41 -12.04
CA PRO A 768 25.32 -6.16 -13.08
C PRO A 768 23.84 -6.43 -12.79
N TRP A 769 23.47 -6.59 -11.52
CA TRP A 769 22.08 -6.85 -11.16
C TRP A 769 21.23 -5.58 -11.19
N ILE A 770 21.82 -4.41 -10.95
CA ILE A 770 21.12 -3.14 -11.17
C ILE A 770 20.71 -3.05 -12.64
N GLU A 771 21.61 -3.34 -13.59
CA GLU A 771 21.30 -3.32 -15.02
C GLU A 771 20.30 -4.42 -15.43
N GLU A 772 20.57 -5.68 -15.03
CA GLU A 772 19.80 -6.85 -15.46
C GLU A 772 18.36 -6.88 -14.92
N TYR A 773 18.18 -6.45 -13.66
CA TYR A 773 16.88 -6.59 -12.99
C TYR A 773 16.19 -5.25 -12.76
N LEU A 774 16.90 -4.25 -12.26
CA LEU A 774 16.27 -2.99 -11.86
C LEU A 774 16.08 -2.08 -13.07
N VAL A 775 17.14 -1.83 -13.84
CA VAL A 775 17.08 -0.97 -15.04
C VAL A 775 16.16 -1.59 -16.10
N ALA A 776 16.33 -2.87 -16.40
CA ALA A 776 15.48 -3.56 -17.38
C ALA A 776 13.99 -3.47 -16.97
N LYS A 777 13.67 -3.73 -15.69
CA LYS A 777 12.30 -3.66 -15.19
C LYS A 777 11.73 -2.24 -15.20
N LEU A 778 12.53 -1.23 -14.85
CA LEU A 778 12.11 0.19 -14.94
C LEU A 778 11.81 0.60 -16.38
N ARG A 779 12.62 0.15 -17.35
CA ARG A 779 12.37 0.42 -18.79
C ARG A 779 11.08 -0.24 -19.27
N ASP A 780 10.79 -1.48 -18.83
CA ASP A 780 9.55 -2.19 -19.16
C ASP A 780 8.29 -1.56 -18.55
N LEU A 781 8.41 -0.99 -17.34
CA LEU A 781 7.31 -0.43 -16.57
C LEU A 781 7.07 1.08 -16.82
N ARG A 782 7.76 1.68 -17.80
CA ARG A 782 7.60 3.10 -18.15
C ARG A 782 6.15 3.47 -18.39
N GLY A 783 5.74 4.60 -17.80
CA GLY A 783 4.39 5.15 -17.92
C GLY A 783 3.32 4.42 -17.07
N SER A 784 3.68 3.37 -16.32
CA SER A 784 2.75 2.65 -15.46
C SER A 784 2.58 3.31 -14.08
N ARG A 785 3.63 3.94 -13.56
CA ARG A 785 3.66 4.66 -12.27
C ARG A 785 4.82 5.63 -12.22
N GLN A 786 4.79 6.54 -11.27
CA GLN A 786 5.91 7.45 -10.98
C GLN A 786 6.95 6.76 -10.08
N TYR A 787 8.23 7.03 -10.37
CA TYR A 787 9.38 6.59 -9.57
C TYR A 787 10.18 7.80 -9.11
N ILE A 788 10.55 7.86 -7.83
CA ILE A 788 11.41 8.90 -7.25
C ILE A 788 12.51 8.22 -6.46
N PHE A 789 13.73 8.24 -6.97
CA PHE A 789 14.87 7.57 -6.34
C PHE A 789 15.95 8.57 -5.93
N ALA A 790 16.36 8.53 -4.67
CA ALA A 790 17.65 9.10 -4.30
C ALA A 790 18.72 8.07 -4.64
N THR A 791 19.67 8.38 -5.51
CA THR A 791 20.60 7.38 -6.04
C THR A 791 22.01 7.93 -6.29
N ARG A 792 22.96 7.02 -6.35
CA ARG A 792 24.35 7.25 -6.82
C ARG A 792 24.70 6.32 -7.98
N SER A 793 23.74 5.55 -8.48
CA SER A 793 23.94 4.58 -9.55
C SER A 793 23.84 5.22 -10.93
N PRO A 794 24.91 5.18 -11.76
CA PRO A 794 24.81 5.59 -13.17
C PRO A 794 23.77 4.77 -13.95
N GLY A 795 23.58 3.49 -13.62
CA GLY A 795 22.59 2.65 -14.25
C GLY A 795 21.17 3.19 -14.09
N LEU A 796 20.81 3.65 -12.89
CA LEU A 796 19.46 4.19 -12.62
C LEU A 796 19.24 5.57 -13.24
N VAL A 797 20.28 6.38 -13.38
CA VAL A 797 20.16 7.74 -13.93
C VAL A 797 20.28 7.73 -15.46
N VAL A 798 21.27 6.99 -15.99
CA VAL A 798 21.63 7.03 -17.40
C VAL A 798 21.00 5.85 -18.17
N SER A 799 21.22 4.59 -17.72
CA SER A 799 20.73 3.43 -18.46
C SER A 799 19.21 3.25 -18.33
N ALA A 800 18.61 3.60 -17.18
CA ALA A 800 17.17 3.65 -17.02
C ALA A 800 16.55 4.93 -17.59
N ASP A 801 17.34 5.87 -18.08
CA ASP A 801 16.89 7.12 -18.72
C ASP A 801 15.97 7.96 -17.83
N ALA A 802 16.50 8.55 -16.74
CA ALA A 802 15.74 9.42 -15.85
C ALA A 802 15.15 10.63 -16.61
N GLU A 803 13.85 10.85 -16.49
CA GLU A 803 13.16 11.98 -17.11
C GLU A 803 13.48 13.30 -16.41
N MET A 804 13.51 13.25 -15.09
CA MET A 804 13.85 14.38 -14.26
C MET A 804 15.00 14.03 -13.34
N ILE A 805 16.04 14.80 -13.38
CA ILE A 805 17.17 14.75 -12.45
C ILE A 805 17.13 16.02 -11.63
N VAL A 806 17.12 15.88 -10.33
CA VAL A 806 17.19 16.97 -9.37
C VAL A 806 18.54 16.87 -8.65
N THR A 807 19.44 17.83 -8.90
CA THR A 807 20.72 17.90 -8.18
C THR A 807 20.59 18.80 -6.97
N LEU A 808 21.08 18.30 -5.84
CA LEU A 808 21.07 19.01 -4.57
C LEU A 808 22.51 19.32 -4.15
N THR A 809 22.67 20.51 -3.63
CA THR A 809 23.89 20.97 -2.95
C THR A 809 23.57 21.36 -1.52
N SER A 810 24.58 21.47 -0.66
CA SER A 810 24.41 21.95 0.71
C SER A 810 25.62 22.71 1.18
N ASP A 811 25.39 23.68 2.02
CA ASP A 811 26.37 24.28 2.91
C ASP A 811 26.28 23.66 4.32
N ALA A 812 26.87 24.29 5.33
CA ALA A 812 26.85 23.81 6.70
C ALA A 812 25.46 23.81 7.35
N THR A 813 24.52 24.60 6.84
CA THR A 813 23.23 24.90 7.49
C THR A 813 22.03 24.63 6.62
N ASN A 814 22.17 24.74 5.30
CA ASN A 814 21.07 24.65 4.35
C ASN A 814 21.38 23.74 3.17
N GLY A 815 20.36 23.05 2.71
CA GLY A 815 20.35 22.34 1.43
C GLY A 815 19.56 23.13 0.38
N ALA A 816 19.97 23.05 -0.87
CA ALA A 816 19.30 23.73 -1.97
C ALA A 816 19.29 22.90 -3.24
N VAL A 817 18.30 23.15 -4.09
CA VAL A 817 18.28 22.65 -5.46
C VAL A 817 19.34 23.40 -6.26
N GLU A 818 20.26 22.66 -6.87
CA GLU A 818 21.33 23.22 -7.70
C GLU A 818 20.89 23.32 -9.18
N ALA A 819 20.30 22.25 -9.71
CA ALA A 819 19.76 22.20 -11.05
C ALA A 819 18.68 21.12 -11.20
N THR A 820 17.75 21.30 -12.14
CA THR A 820 16.70 20.33 -12.49
C THR A 820 16.60 20.17 -14.00
N GLY A 821 16.21 18.98 -14.48
CA GLY A 821 16.00 18.70 -15.90
C GLY A 821 16.46 17.29 -16.26
N SER A 822 16.79 17.07 -17.53
CA SER A 822 17.28 15.78 -18.02
C SER A 822 18.71 15.88 -18.60
N LEU A 823 19.33 14.74 -18.94
CA LEU A 823 20.76 14.62 -19.27
C LEU A 823 21.18 15.40 -20.53
N GLU A 824 20.29 15.75 -21.42
CA GLU A 824 20.63 16.55 -22.59
C GLU A 824 21.04 18.00 -22.25
N ARG A 825 20.69 18.52 -21.08
CA ARG A 825 21.20 19.78 -20.56
C ARG A 825 22.67 19.64 -20.19
N HIS A 826 23.51 20.48 -20.81
CA HIS A 826 24.96 20.38 -20.63
C HIS A 826 25.39 20.58 -19.17
N ASP A 827 24.83 21.57 -18.48
CA ASP A 827 25.09 21.86 -17.06
C ASP A 827 24.73 20.66 -16.18
N LEU A 828 23.57 20.10 -16.37
CA LEU A 828 23.08 18.96 -15.60
C LEU A 828 23.87 17.69 -15.93
N ASN A 829 24.25 17.48 -17.19
CA ASN A 829 25.11 16.36 -17.58
C ASN A 829 26.47 16.40 -16.86
N VAL A 830 27.07 17.60 -16.77
CA VAL A 830 28.32 17.79 -16.03
C VAL A 830 28.15 17.51 -14.53
N LEU A 831 27.07 17.98 -13.91
CA LEU A 831 26.74 17.71 -12.52
C LEU A 831 26.47 16.21 -12.27
N ALA A 832 25.71 15.57 -13.18
CA ALA A 832 25.48 14.13 -13.11
C ALA A 832 26.82 13.35 -13.19
N MET A 833 27.68 13.67 -14.15
CA MET A 833 29.03 13.06 -14.21
C MET A 833 29.83 13.32 -12.94
N TYR A 834 29.71 14.49 -12.35
CA TYR A 834 30.42 14.81 -11.10
C TYR A 834 29.93 13.92 -9.95
N HIS A 835 28.61 13.80 -9.74
CA HIS A 835 28.04 13.03 -8.65
C HIS A 835 28.14 11.50 -8.83
N LEU A 836 28.05 11.02 -10.07
CA LEU A 836 28.01 9.58 -10.39
C LEU A 836 29.41 9.02 -10.67
N GLU A 837 30.29 9.82 -11.29
CA GLU A 837 31.54 9.33 -11.87
C GLU A 837 32.80 10.04 -11.34
N GLY A 838 32.63 11.04 -10.48
CA GLY A 838 33.69 11.88 -9.96
C GLY A 838 34.15 12.98 -10.95
N GLY A 839 33.36 13.25 -11.98
CA GLY A 839 33.54 14.30 -12.97
C GLY A 839 34.00 13.83 -14.35
N PRO A 840 33.99 14.74 -15.35
CA PRO A 840 34.30 14.40 -16.75
C PRO A 840 35.67 13.79 -16.98
N VAL A 841 36.70 14.24 -16.25
CA VAL A 841 38.08 13.77 -16.39
C VAL A 841 38.26 12.32 -15.91
N PRO A 842 37.82 11.93 -14.68
CA PRO A 842 37.82 10.52 -14.27
C PRO A 842 36.96 9.62 -15.18
N PHE A 843 35.81 10.08 -15.61
CA PHE A 843 34.94 9.35 -16.53
C PHE A 843 35.68 9.03 -17.83
N LYS A 844 36.19 10.06 -18.53
CA LYS A 844 36.94 9.89 -19.77
C LYS A 844 38.16 8.96 -19.61
N ARG A 845 38.89 9.06 -18.49
CA ARG A 845 40.03 8.19 -18.19
C ARG A 845 39.63 6.72 -18.07
N ARG A 846 38.51 6.43 -17.38
CA ARG A 846 37.96 5.06 -17.24
C ARG A 846 37.53 4.52 -18.59
N THR A 847 36.74 5.29 -19.36
CA THR A 847 36.27 4.89 -20.68
C THR A 847 37.43 4.53 -21.63
N ILE A 848 38.48 5.35 -21.69
CA ILE A 848 39.64 5.08 -22.52
C ILE A 848 40.36 3.78 -22.07
N LYS A 849 40.53 3.59 -20.76
CA LYS A 849 41.20 2.38 -20.25
C LYS A 849 40.42 1.10 -20.50
N LEU A 850 39.11 1.14 -20.29
CA LEU A 850 38.25 -0.01 -20.54
C LEU A 850 38.14 -0.34 -22.04
N ALA A 851 37.94 0.67 -22.89
CA ALA A 851 37.87 0.49 -24.34
C ALA A 851 39.20 -0.10 -24.91
N ALA A 852 40.36 0.36 -24.42
CA ALA A 852 41.66 -0.18 -24.84
C ALA A 852 41.88 -1.64 -24.44
N SER A 853 41.15 -2.18 -23.48
CA SER A 853 41.24 -3.59 -23.08
C SER A 853 40.23 -4.49 -23.78
N MET A 854 39.25 -3.90 -24.53
CA MET A 854 38.23 -4.61 -25.30
C MET A 854 38.61 -4.73 -26.78
N SER A 855 39.56 -3.94 -27.24
CA SER A 855 40.17 -4.03 -28.60
C SER A 855 41.33 -5.01 -28.62
#